data_ac539c19b3894222626c9621c27f5b09
#
_entry.id   ac539c19b3894222626c9621c27f5b09
#
_cell.length_a   1.000
_cell.length_b   1.000
_cell.length_c   1.000
_cell.angle_alpha   90.00
_cell.angle_beta   90.00
_cell.angle_gamma   90.00
#
_symmetry.space_group_name_H-M   'P 1'
#
loop_
_entity.id
_entity.type
_entity.pdbx_description
1 polymer ?
#
loop_
_entity_poly.entity_id
_entity_poly.type
_entity_poly.pdbx_seq_one_letter_code
_entity_poly.pdbx_strand_id
1 'polypeptide(L)'
;MNHPDLKGFDAEEQEEWLEALEGVLKREGVAAASALLQSLAGRLTRTGASLPFAVSTPYRNTIPVVDESPMPGDLFMERRIRSLIRWNALAMVVRANRRPGDLGGHISSFASSATLYDVGFNYFFRAPVPAESAEETNRSGDLVYFQGHASPGIYARSFLEGRLTEEQLDNFRRETGSNGLSSYPHPWLMPDYWQFPTVSMGLGPLQAIYQAHVMKYLDSRGLVEMGDRKVWAFLGDGECDEPESLGALSLAGREKLDNLIFVVNCNLQRLDGPVRGNGKIIQELEGYFRGAGWNVIKVVWGRHWDPLFANDGKGLMQRAMDATVDGEYQNFKAKGGKYVRDHFFAKHPELLEMVEHLSDEDIYRLNRGGHDPYKVYAAYHAAVNHTGQPTVILAKTVKGYGMGDAGESENTTHQVKKLDLAELKYFRDRFDVPLRDEQLEDVPYYRPAEDSSELQYMRQCRERLGGFMPRRVVDKQTLTIPELSVFKAQLEGTGKREISSTMAFVRILATLLRDKNLGKRVVPIVPDEARTFGMEGMFRQLGIYSSEGQLYEPEDSDELAAYKESKSGQVLEEGINEAGAFAAWMAAATSYSTHQYTLLPFYIYYSMFGFQRIGDLAWAAGDLQAKGFLLGGTAGRTTLNGEGLQHQDGHSHLLSSTVPNCISYDPAYAFELAVIIQRGLQHMYAEQAPVYYYLTLMNEAYQHPAMPDGVETDIVKGMYLLETLGESSAPKVRLLGSGTLLPEAREAARRLVDDYGVQVQVYSVTSYTELARDVQDCQRAMLLNPLDDTATCHVSEVLNNQAWGDAPVIAVSDYVKALPEQLRVAIHAPLRVLGTDGFGRSDTREQLRAFFEVDSRFIRYSALSELVSVGHMQLDLKAVREQLGIDANKSNPRNH
;
A
#
# COMPACT_ATOMS: atom_id res chain seq x y z
N MET A 1 30.22 -19.33 -10.86
CA MET A 1 31.40 -18.63 -11.41
C MET A 1 32.57 -19.59 -11.18
N ASN A 2 33.30 -19.93 -12.24
CA ASN A 2 34.51 -20.70 -12.08
C ASN A 2 35.42 -19.97 -11.09
N HIS A 3 35.78 -20.61 -9.98
CA HIS A 3 36.92 -20.14 -9.21
C HIS A 3 38.09 -20.03 -10.16
N PRO A 4 38.73 -18.84 -10.26
CA PRO A 4 40.00 -18.80 -10.98
C PRO A 4 40.87 -19.85 -10.31
N ASP A 5 41.43 -20.78 -11.10
CA ASP A 5 42.51 -21.59 -10.64
C ASP A 5 43.50 -20.66 -9.95
N LEU A 6 43.75 -20.85 -8.65
CA LEU A 6 44.75 -20.12 -7.90
C LEU A 6 46.14 -20.52 -8.44
N LYS A 7 46.40 -20.14 -9.73
CA LYS A 7 47.69 -20.31 -10.35
C LYS A 7 48.69 -19.44 -9.60
N GLY A 8 49.42 -20.06 -8.71
CA GLY A 8 50.48 -19.43 -7.98
C GLY A 8 50.40 -19.54 -6.45
N PHE A 9 49.36 -20.19 -5.90
CA PHE A 9 49.32 -20.54 -4.48
C PHE A 9 49.55 -22.06 -4.32
N ASP A 10 50.53 -22.44 -3.52
CA ASP A 10 50.73 -23.78 -3.08
C ASP A 10 49.60 -24.22 -2.13
N ALA A 11 49.17 -25.46 -2.20
CA ALA A 11 48.11 -25.99 -1.35
C ALA A 11 48.48 -25.90 0.15
N GLU A 12 49.75 -26.03 0.46
CA GLU A 12 50.32 -25.92 1.81
C GLU A 12 50.24 -24.46 2.33
N GLU A 13 50.57 -23.47 1.50
CA GLU A 13 50.40 -22.03 1.80
C GLU A 13 48.93 -21.64 2.00
N GLN A 14 48.02 -22.22 1.23
CA GLN A 14 46.57 -21.99 1.39
C GLN A 14 46.04 -22.51 2.74
N GLU A 15 46.52 -23.68 3.16
CA GLU A 15 46.13 -24.30 4.43
C GLU A 15 46.70 -23.52 5.63
N GLU A 16 47.92 -22.99 5.55
CA GLU A 16 48.51 -22.11 6.57
C GLU A 16 47.69 -20.82 6.77
N TRP A 17 47.22 -20.20 5.69
CA TRP A 17 46.37 -19.01 5.78
C TRP A 17 45.00 -19.28 6.41
N LEU A 18 44.38 -20.45 6.10
CA LEU A 18 43.14 -20.89 6.72
C LEU A 18 43.30 -21.21 8.20
N GLU A 19 44.35 -21.91 8.59
CA GLU A 19 44.68 -22.17 9.99
C GLU A 19 44.96 -20.91 10.79
N ALA A 20 45.63 -19.91 10.19
CA ALA A 20 45.86 -18.61 10.82
C ALA A 20 44.56 -17.86 11.09
N LEU A 21 43.63 -17.87 10.14
CA LEU A 21 42.30 -17.26 10.30
C LEU A 21 41.48 -18.01 11.37
N GLU A 22 41.52 -19.33 11.39
CA GLU A 22 40.87 -20.14 12.44
C GLU A 22 41.45 -19.86 13.81
N GLY A 23 42.76 -19.65 13.88
CA GLY A 23 43.43 -19.24 15.09
C GLY A 23 42.97 -17.90 15.66
N VAL A 24 42.68 -16.92 14.79
CA VAL A 24 42.11 -15.63 15.17
C VAL A 24 40.63 -15.83 15.60
N LEU A 25 39.86 -16.60 14.88
CA LEU A 25 38.45 -16.94 15.21
C LEU A 25 38.35 -17.56 16.62
N LYS A 26 39.23 -18.51 16.94
CA LYS A 26 39.20 -19.23 18.24
C LYS A 26 39.66 -18.36 19.40
N ARG A 27 40.64 -17.44 19.21
CA ARG A 27 41.24 -16.64 20.28
C ARG A 27 40.58 -15.29 20.48
N GLU A 28 40.28 -14.61 19.40
CA GLU A 28 39.83 -13.21 19.41
C GLU A 28 38.33 -13.06 19.02
N GLY A 29 37.69 -14.12 18.51
CA GLY A 29 36.29 -14.16 18.11
C GLY A 29 36.01 -13.63 16.71
N VAL A 30 34.74 -13.73 16.32
CA VAL A 30 34.25 -13.41 14.97
C VAL A 30 34.50 -11.94 14.60
N ALA A 31 34.36 -11.01 15.54
CA ALA A 31 34.54 -9.57 15.29
C ALA A 31 35.98 -9.24 14.87
N ALA A 32 36.99 -9.81 15.56
CA ALA A 32 38.38 -9.59 15.21
C ALA A 32 38.77 -10.25 13.87
N ALA A 33 38.27 -11.45 13.59
CA ALA A 33 38.47 -12.13 12.31
C ALA A 33 37.86 -11.34 11.16
N SER A 34 36.64 -10.78 11.34
CA SER A 34 35.99 -9.93 10.36
C SER A 34 36.77 -8.64 10.09
N ALA A 35 37.27 -7.98 11.14
CA ALA A 35 38.09 -6.76 11.00
C ALA A 35 39.41 -7.05 10.26
N LEU A 36 40.02 -8.20 10.51
CA LEU A 36 41.21 -8.63 9.78
C LEU A 36 40.95 -8.85 8.29
N LEU A 37 39.87 -9.56 7.95
CA LEU A 37 39.46 -9.77 6.57
C LEU A 37 39.14 -8.47 5.86
N GLN A 38 38.46 -7.51 6.51
CA GLN A 38 38.19 -6.18 5.96
C GLN A 38 39.49 -5.41 5.70
N SER A 39 40.46 -5.49 6.61
CA SER A 39 41.76 -4.85 6.45
C SER A 39 42.54 -5.41 5.25
N LEU A 40 42.54 -6.74 5.08
CA LEU A 40 43.17 -7.44 3.94
C LEU A 40 42.48 -7.06 2.62
N ALA A 41 41.17 -7.08 2.61
CA ALA A 41 40.33 -6.64 1.50
C ALA A 41 40.63 -5.18 1.09
N GLY A 42 40.68 -4.27 2.05
CA GLY A 42 41.03 -2.86 1.85
C GLY A 42 42.44 -2.65 1.29
N ARG A 43 43.40 -3.53 1.61
CA ARG A 43 44.76 -3.49 1.01
C ARG A 43 44.71 -3.88 -0.48
N LEU A 44 44.01 -4.98 -0.81
CA LEU A 44 43.85 -5.44 -2.19
C LEU A 44 43.10 -4.41 -3.07
N THR A 45 42.03 -3.79 -2.56
CA THR A 45 41.31 -2.74 -3.29
C THR A 45 42.19 -1.54 -3.61
N ARG A 46 43.11 -1.15 -2.72
CA ARG A 46 44.06 -0.04 -2.97
C ARG A 46 45.07 -0.34 -4.08
N THR A 47 45.29 -1.59 -4.42
CA THR A 47 46.13 -1.99 -5.58
C THR A 47 45.35 -2.02 -6.90
N GLY A 48 44.07 -1.62 -6.89
CA GLY A 48 43.19 -1.68 -8.06
C GLY A 48 42.59 -3.06 -8.32
N ALA A 49 42.80 -4.02 -7.43
CA ALA A 49 42.18 -5.34 -7.56
C ALA A 49 40.68 -5.28 -7.28
N SER A 50 39.87 -5.82 -8.19
CA SER A 50 38.46 -6.11 -7.94
C SER A 50 38.38 -7.36 -7.09
N LEU A 51 37.94 -7.21 -5.82
CA LEU A 51 37.71 -8.35 -4.97
C LEU A 51 36.46 -9.11 -5.39
N PRO A 52 36.49 -10.42 -5.60
CA PRO A 52 35.32 -11.21 -5.83
C PRO A 52 34.58 -11.48 -4.50
N PHE A 53 34.15 -10.44 -3.82
CA PHE A 53 33.21 -10.64 -2.72
C PHE A 53 31.88 -11.02 -3.35
N ALA A 54 31.54 -12.27 -3.26
CA ALA A 54 30.18 -12.72 -3.50
C ALA A 54 29.29 -12.01 -2.46
N VAL A 55 28.34 -11.18 -2.93
CA VAL A 55 27.33 -10.55 -2.08
C VAL A 55 26.44 -11.60 -1.41
N SER A 56 26.54 -12.85 -1.89
CA SER A 56 25.79 -14.02 -1.41
C SER A 56 26.70 -15.08 -0.79
N THR A 57 26.19 -15.73 0.25
CA THR A 57 26.84 -16.87 0.92
C THR A 57 26.57 -18.19 0.15
N PRO A 58 27.26 -19.31 0.44
CA PRO A 58 26.98 -20.60 -0.20
C PRO A 58 25.50 -20.99 -0.19
N TYR A 59 25.03 -21.75 -1.18
CA TYR A 59 23.62 -22.13 -1.35
C TYR A 59 23.19 -23.23 -0.36
N ARG A 60 23.18 -22.87 0.91
CA ARG A 60 22.81 -23.72 2.04
C ARG A 60 22.10 -22.92 3.14
N ASN A 61 21.63 -23.62 4.17
CA ASN A 61 20.99 -22.96 5.33
C ASN A 61 21.98 -22.04 6.03
N THR A 62 21.50 -20.87 6.46
CA THR A 62 22.32 -19.90 7.21
C THR A 62 22.61 -20.38 8.62
N ILE A 63 21.63 -21.01 9.29
CA ILE A 63 21.78 -21.54 10.65
C ILE A 63 22.39 -22.94 10.57
N PRO A 64 23.57 -23.17 11.16
CA PRO A 64 24.14 -24.51 11.26
C PRO A 64 23.27 -25.41 12.14
N VAL A 65 23.27 -26.73 11.88
CA VAL A 65 22.48 -27.72 12.63
C VAL A 65 22.69 -27.63 14.15
N VAL A 66 23.93 -27.36 14.56
CA VAL A 66 24.31 -27.29 15.99
C VAL A 66 23.74 -26.05 16.70
N ASP A 67 23.37 -25.02 15.92
CA ASP A 67 22.85 -23.74 16.43
C ASP A 67 21.32 -23.66 16.28
N GLU A 68 20.67 -24.70 15.73
CA GLU A 68 19.23 -24.73 15.55
C GLU A 68 18.51 -24.83 16.89
N SER A 69 17.63 -23.88 17.18
CA SER A 69 16.76 -23.94 18.35
C SER A 69 15.80 -25.14 18.22
N PRO A 70 15.70 -26.00 19.26
CA PRO A 70 14.83 -27.16 19.21
C PRO A 70 13.36 -26.72 19.14
N MET A 71 12.63 -27.30 18.20
CA MET A 71 11.20 -27.03 18.04
C MET A 71 10.43 -27.72 19.19
N PRO A 72 9.66 -26.96 20.00
CA PRO A 72 8.82 -27.55 21.05
C PRO A 72 7.51 -28.03 20.42
N GLY A 73 6.98 -29.15 20.80
CA GLY A 73 5.65 -29.58 20.39
C GLY A 73 5.60 -30.92 19.71
N ASP A 74 4.42 -31.33 19.32
CA ASP A 74 4.14 -32.65 18.75
C ASP A 74 4.09 -32.63 17.24
N LEU A 75 5.20 -33.02 16.63
CA LEU A 75 5.31 -33.05 15.16
C LEU A 75 4.32 -33.97 14.47
N PHE A 76 3.94 -35.08 15.10
CA PHE A 76 2.97 -35.99 14.52
C PHE A 76 1.59 -35.31 14.49
N MET A 77 1.21 -34.67 15.58
CA MET A 77 -0.04 -33.90 15.68
C MET A 77 -0.06 -32.75 14.67
N GLU A 78 1.02 -31.98 14.60
CA GLU A 78 1.11 -30.85 13.66
C GLU A 78 1.08 -31.30 12.20
N ARG A 79 1.74 -32.41 11.88
CA ARG A 79 1.66 -33.00 10.53
C ARG A 79 0.21 -33.35 10.18
N ARG A 80 -0.53 -33.98 11.09
CA ARG A 80 -1.96 -34.31 10.87
C ARG A 80 -2.80 -33.06 10.65
N ILE A 81 -2.67 -32.06 11.52
CA ILE A 81 -3.40 -30.80 11.39
C ILE A 81 -3.10 -30.13 10.08
N ARG A 82 -1.83 -30.00 9.68
CA ARG A 82 -1.40 -29.41 8.42
C ARG A 82 -1.94 -30.18 7.22
N SER A 83 -2.02 -31.50 7.30
CA SER A 83 -2.63 -32.35 6.28
C SER A 83 -4.11 -32.03 6.09
N LEU A 84 -4.86 -31.88 7.17
CA LEU A 84 -6.28 -31.50 7.13
C LEU A 84 -6.50 -30.07 6.58
N ILE A 85 -5.64 -29.13 6.95
CA ILE A 85 -5.67 -27.78 6.38
C ILE A 85 -5.43 -27.82 4.86
N ARG A 86 -4.44 -28.58 4.40
CA ARG A 86 -4.15 -28.77 2.96
C ARG A 86 -5.34 -29.36 2.22
N TRP A 87 -5.96 -30.40 2.78
CA TRP A 87 -7.13 -31.03 2.18
C TRP A 87 -8.31 -30.04 2.06
N ASN A 88 -8.68 -29.37 3.16
CA ASN A 88 -9.81 -28.46 3.15
C ASN A 88 -9.59 -27.26 2.21
N ALA A 89 -8.36 -26.74 2.11
CA ALA A 89 -8.01 -25.71 1.14
C ALA A 89 -8.16 -26.21 -0.31
N LEU A 90 -7.71 -27.43 -0.59
CA LEU A 90 -7.90 -28.08 -1.90
C LEU A 90 -9.37 -28.31 -2.19
N ALA A 91 -10.12 -28.88 -1.25
CA ALA A 91 -11.55 -29.16 -1.38
C ALA A 91 -12.34 -27.88 -1.71
N MET A 92 -12.06 -26.78 -1.03
CA MET A 92 -12.68 -25.48 -1.27
C MET A 92 -12.46 -25.00 -2.70
N VAL A 93 -11.24 -25.05 -3.21
CA VAL A 93 -10.91 -24.62 -4.58
C VAL A 93 -11.55 -25.55 -5.62
N VAL A 94 -11.46 -26.88 -5.44
CA VAL A 94 -12.04 -27.85 -6.37
C VAL A 94 -13.56 -27.75 -6.41
N ARG A 95 -14.23 -27.63 -5.26
CA ARG A 95 -15.70 -27.46 -5.18
C ARG A 95 -16.16 -26.15 -5.83
N ALA A 96 -15.42 -25.06 -5.62
CA ALA A 96 -15.71 -23.77 -6.27
C ALA A 96 -15.64 -23.87 -7.81
N ASN A 97 -14.73 -24.69 -8.35
CA ASN A 97 -14.58 -24.89 -9.80
C ASN A 97 -15.58 -25.92 -10.40
N ARG A 98 -16.13 -26.82 -9.57
CA ARG A 98 -17.17 -27.76 -10.02
C ARG A 98 -18.56 -27.15 -10.13
N ARG A 99 -18.80 -26.06 -9.41
CA ARG A 99 -20.06 -25.30 -9.43
C ARG A 99 -20.17 -24.41 -10.67
N PRO A 100 -21.40 -24.12 -11.14
CA PRO A 100 -21.60 -23.18 -12.25
C PRO A 100 -20.98 -21.81 -11.97
N GLY A 101 -20.32 -21.23 -12.98
CA GLY A 101 -19.66 -19.92 -12.89
C GLY A 101 -18.14 -19.99 -12.93
N ASP A 102 -17.52 -21.14 -12.81
CA ASP A 102 -16.06 -21.39 -12.93
C ASP A 102 -15.21 -20.34 -12.16
N LEU A 103 -15.55 -20.14 -10.87
CA LEU A 103 -15.01 -19.04 -10.06
C LEU A 103 -13.51 -19.14 -9.76
N GLY A 104 -12.91 -20.31 -10.01
CA GLY A 104 -11.48 -20.48 -9.84
C GLY A 104 -11.01 -20.60 -8.41
N GLY A 105 -9.83 -20.07 -8.16
CA GLY A 105 -9.11 -20.18 -6.92
C GLY A 105 -7.69 -20.69 -7.16
N HIS A 106 -6.80 -20.43 -6.23
CA HIS A 106 -5.39 -20.86 -6.32
C HIS A 106 -5.06 -21.71 -5.11
N ILE A 107 -4.46 -22.88 -5.36
CA ILE A 107 -4.00 -23.78 -4.29
C ILE A 107 -2.47 -23.90 -4.24
N SER A 108 -1.81 -23.71 -5.37
CA SER A 108 -0.37 -23.99 -5.53
C SER A 108 0.52 -23.11 -4.64
N SER A 109 0.13 -21.84 -4.42
CA SER A 109 0.87 -20.91 -3.53
C SER A 109 0.74 -21.34 -2.07
N PHE A 110 -0.48 -21.66 -1.62
CA PHE A 110 -0.67 -22.17 -0.26
C PHE A 110 0.00 -23.53 -0.09
N ALA A 111 -0.10 -24.42 -1.07
CA ALA A 111 0.57 -25.71 -1.04
C ALA A 111 2.08 -25.58 -0.78
N SER A 112 2.73 -24.56 -1.36
CA SER A 112 4.15 -24.29 -1.11
C SER A 112 4.41 -23.69 0.28
N SER A 113 3.56 -22.81 0.79
CA SER A 113 3.78 -22.03 2.02
C SER A 113 3.14 -22.61 3.29
N ALA A 114 2.37 -23.69 3.20
CA ALA A 114 1.59 -24.22 4.32
C ALA A 114 2.42 -24.49 5.59
N THR A 115 3.65 -24.98 5.48
CA THR A 115 4.54 -25.18 6.64
C THR A 115 4.99 -23.86 7.24
N LEU A 116 5.24 -22.84 6.42
CA LEU A 116 5.63 -21.49 6.86
C LEU A 116 4.54 -20.87 7.73
N TYR A 117 3.29 -20.95 7.26
CA TYR A 117 2.13 -20.44 8.04
C TYR A 117 1.86 -21.27 9.29
N ASP A 118 1.91 -22.61 9.18
CA ASP A 118 1.58 -23.48 10.31
C ASP A 118 2.51 -23.26 11.51
N VAL A 119 3.83 -23.16 11.26
CA VAL A 119 4.82 -22.83 12.30
C VAL A 119 4.55 -21.43 12.88
N GLY A 120 4.21 -20.44 12.04
CA GLY A 120 3.85 -19.10 12.47
C GLY A 120 2.64 -19.10 13.41
N PHE A 121 1.57 -19.77 13.01
CA PHE A 121 0.33 -19.87 13.81
C PHE A 121 0.51 -20.62 15.12
N ASN A 122 1.36 -21.65 15.15
CA ASN A 122 1.51 -22.49 16.32
C ASN A 122 2.47 -21.88 17.37
N TYR A 123 3.44 -21.00 16.95
CA TYR A 123 4.52 -20.59 17.84
C TYR A 123 4.81 -19.09 17.90
N PHE A 124 4.44 -18.31 16.88
CA PHE A 124 4.95 -16.95 16.76
C PHE A 124 3.87 -15.87 16.64
N PHE A 125 2.83 -16.04 15.83
CA PHE A 125 1.87 -14.98 15.56
C PHE A 125 0.97 -14.71 16.77
N ARG A 126 1.20 -13.59 17.45
CA ARG A 126 0.39 -13.18 18.61
C ARG A 126 -0.87 -12.46 18.16
N ALA A 127 -2.01 -12.91 18.64
CA ALA A 127 -3.29 -12.31 18.30
C ALA A 127 -3.55 -11.01 19.08
N PRO A 128 -4.31 -10.05 18.54
CA PRO A 128 -4.85 -8.97 19.32
C PRO A 128 -5.89 -9.49 20.31
N VAL A 129 -5.87 -8.96 21.53
CA VAL A 129 -6.82 -9.34 22.59
C VAL A 129 -7.76 -8.15 22.82
N PRO A 130 -9.06 -8.28 22.49
CA PRO A 130 -10.03 -7.23 22.79
C PRO A 130 -10.18 -7.05 24.30
N ALA A 131 -10.54 -5.85 24.72
CA ALA A 131 -10.94 -5.57 26.10
C ALA A 131 -12.22 -6.36 26.45
N GLU A 132 -12.25 -6.96 27.60
CA GLU A 132 -13.41 -7.70 28.12
C GLU A 132 -14.39 -6.78 28.85
N SER A 133 -13.92 -5.62 29.29
CA SER A 133 -14.73 -4.60 29.98
C SER A 133 -14.43 -3.19 29.45
N ALA A 134 -15.29 -2.23 29.80
CA ALA A 134 -15.09 -0.82 29.42
C ALA A 134 -13.91 -0.15 30.16
N GLU A 135 -13.39 -0.77 31.21
CA GLU A 135 -12.25 -0.29 32.00
C GLU A 135 -10.90 -0.80 31.44
N GLU A 136 -10.95 -1.82 30.57
CA GLU A 136 -9.76 -2.39 29.95
C GLU A 136 -9.51 -1.80 28.57
N THR A 137 -8.27 -1.83 28.13
CA THR A 137 -7.88 -1.43 26.76
C THR A 137 -7.59 -2.66 25.91
N ASN A 138 -7.94 -2.59 24.63
CA ASN A 138 -7.52 -3.59 23.66
C ASN A 138 -6.00 -3.73 23.69
N ARG A 139 -5.50 -4.97 23.67
CA ARG A 139 -4.07 -5.24 23.48
C ARG A 139 -3.80 -5.60 22.03
N SER A 140 -2.92 -4.86 21.40
CA SER A 140 -2.53 -5.09 20.00
C SER A 140 -1.65 -6.34 19.87
N GLY A 141 -1.93 -7.19 18.88
CA GLY A 141 -1.10 -8.33 18.52
C GLY A 141 -0.04 -8.00 17.48
N ASP A 142 0.60 -9.03 16.93
CA ASP A 142 1.47 -8.90 15.77
C ASP A 142 0.65 -8.51 14.53
N LEU A 143 1.30 -7.85 13.58
CA LEU A 143 0.71 -7.55 12.27
C LEU A 143 1.23 -8.56 11.25
N VAL A 144 0.32 -9.21 10.53
CA VAL A 144 0.68 -10.24 9.55
C VAL A 144 0.08 -9.91 8.20
N TYR A 145 0.93 -9.63 7.22
CA TYR A 145 0.60 -9.52 5.81
C TYR A 145 0.61 -10.92 5.20
N PHE A 146 -0.57 -11.54 5.11
CA PHE A 146 -0.72 -12.86 4.50
C PHE A 146 -0.64 -12.72 2.98
N GLN A 147 0.16 -13.54 2.32
CA GLN A 147 0.21 -13.55 0.86
C GLN A 147 -1.19 -13.82 0.27
N GLY A 148 -1.65 -12.96 -0.64
CA GLY A 148 -3.02 -13.00 -1.14
C GLY A 148 -3.45 -14.37 -1.67
N HIS A 149 -2.61 -15.01 -2.48
CA HIS A 149 -2.86 -16.33 -3.06
C HIS A 149 -2.86 -17.49 -2.06
N ALA A 150 -2.48 -17.26 -0.80
CA ALA A 150 -2.53 -18.25 0.27
C ALA A 150 -3.85 -18.24 1.06
N SER A 151 -4.79 -17.32 0.76
CA SER A 151 -6.08 -17.20 1.48
C SER A 151 -6.86 -18.51 1.65
N PRO A 152 -6.91 -19.45 0.67
CA PRO A 152 -7.62 -20.72 0.86
C PRO A 152 -7.13 -21.53 2.06
N GLY A 153 -5.82 -21.53 2.31
CA GLY A 153 -5.26 -22.23 3.46
C GLY A 153 -5.56 -21.56 4.79
N ILE A 154 -5.64 -20.23 4.80
CA ILE A 154 -6.00 -19.47 6.00
C ILE A 154 -7.48 -19.71 6.35
N TYR A 155 -8.37 -19.73 5.35
CA TYR A 155 -9.78 -20.11 5.56
C TYR A 155 -9.93 -21.55 6.01
N ALA A 156 -9.20 -22.50 5.41
CA ALA A 156 -9.21 -23.91 5.81
C ALA A 156 -8.77 -24.10 7.26
N ARG A 157 -7.74 -23.33 7.71
CA ARG A 157 -7.35 -23.33 9.12
C ARG A 157 -8.46 -22.78 10.01
N SER A 158 -9.05 -21.65 9.67
CA SER A 158 -10.14 -21.04 10.43
C SER A 158 -11.39 -21.93 10.49
N PHE A 159 -11.62 -22.75 9.47
CA PHE A 159 -12.66 -23.77 9.49
C PHE A 159 -12.36 -24.87 10.55
N LEU A 160 -11.14 -25.39 10.61
CA LEU A 160 -10.75 -26.33 11.65
C LEU A 160 -10.84 -25.70 13.06
N GLU A 161 -10.51 -24.42 13.19
CA GLU A 161 -10.65 -23.65 14.44
C GLU A 161 -12.12 -23.40 14.84
N GLY A 162 -13.10 -23.74 13.99
CA GLY A 162 -14.53 -23.54 14.23
C GLY A 162 -15.01 -22.10 14.03
N ARG A 163 -14.22 -21.27 13.37
CA ARG A 163 -14.52 -19.85 13.08
C ARG A 163 -15.27 -19.64 11.77
N LEU A 164 -15.16 -20.59 10.85
CA LEU A 164 -15.87 -20.60 9.58
C LEU A 164 -16.68 -21.89 9.46
N THR A 165 -17.79 -21.84 8.73
CA THR A 165 -18.67 -22.97 8.45
C THR A 165 -18.39 -23.58 7.08
N GLU A 166 -18.89 -24.80 6.83
CA GLU A 166 -18.85 -25.43 5.50
C GLU A 166 -19.58 -24.57 4.46
N GLU A 167 -20.71 -23.97 4.83
CA GLU A 167 -21.46 -23.08 3.94
C GLU A 167 -20.65 -21.87 3.51
N GLN A 168 -19.89 -21.26 4.43
CA GLN A 168 -18.99 -20.15 4.09
C GLN A 168 -17.86 -20.59 3.16
N LEU A 169 -17.26 -21.78 3.40
CA LEU A 169 -16.24 -22.32 2.50
C LEU A 169 -16.82 -22.61 1.12
N ASP A 170 -18.04 -23.13 1.05
CA ASP A 170 -18.76 -23.37 -0.21
C ASP A 170 -19.11 -22.09 -0.98
N ASN A 171 -19.20 -20.97 -0.28
CA ASN A 171 -19.40 -19.65 -0.84
C ASN A 171 -18.08 -18.87 -1.04
N PHE A 172 -16.96 -19.56 -1.11
CA PHE A 172 -15.68 -18.95 -1.51
C PHE A 172 -15.83 -18.26 -2.88
N ARG A 173 -15.42 -16.99 -2.94
CA ARG A 173 -15.57 -16.10 -4.11
C ARG A 173 -17.02 -15.78 -4.51
N ARG A 174 -17.97 -15.83 -3.55
CA ARG A 174 -19.40 -15.49 -3.75
C ARG A 174 -19.84 -14.44 -2.75
N GLU A 175 -19.29 -13.25 -2.84
CA GLU A 175 -19.44 -12.19 -1.84
C GLU A 175 -20.76 -11.42 -1.95
N THR A 176 -21.38 -11.39 -3.14
CA THR A 176 -22.61 -10.61 -3.38
C THR A 176 -23.83 -11.12 -2.62
N GLY A 177 -23.78 -12.32 -2.07
CA GLY A 177 -24.87 -12.99 -1.34
C GLY A 177 -24.75 -12.97 0.20
N SER A 178 -23.91 -12.15 0.80
CA SER A 178 -23.72 -11.88 2.23
C SER A 178 -23.02 -12.94 3.10
N ASN A 179 -22.93 -14.22 2.71
CA ASN A 179 -22.24 -15.28 3.47
C ASN A 179 -21.04 -15.87 2.74
N GLY A 180 -20.42 -15.09 1.84
CA GLY A 180 -19.29 -15.52 1.05
C GLY A 180 -17.95 -15.17 1.70
N LEU A 181 -16.90 -15.87 1.24
CA LEU A 181 -15.53 -15.55 1.60
C LEU A 181 -14.85 -14.79 0.46
N SER A 182 -14.10 -13.75 0.83
CA SER A 182 -13.31 -12.95 -0.12
C SER A 182 -12.32 -13.82 -0.87
N SER A 183 -12.09 -13.51 -2.15
CA SER A 183 -11.07 -14.16 -2.97
C SER A 183 -9.68 -14.05 -2.34
N TYR A 184 -9.41 -12.87 -1.81
CA TYR A 184 -8.13 -12.46 -1.26
C TYR A 184 -8.34 -11.68 0.04
N PRO A 185 -7.31 -11.53 0.89
CA PRO A 185 -7.42 -10.72 2.09
C PRO A 185 -7.84 -9.29 1.79
N HIS A 186 -8.93 -8.84 2.41
CA HIS A 186 -9.29 -7.44 2.43
C HIS A 186 -10.37 -7.12 3.50
N PRO A 187 -10.22 -5.99 4.23
CA PRO A 187 -11.06 -5.73 5.40
C PRO A 187 -12.45 -5.21 5.06
N TRP A 188 -12.70 -4.73 3.82
CA TRP A 188 -13.97 -4.11 3.47
C TRP A 188 -15.16 -5.08 3.62
N LEU A 189 -15.02 -6.31 3.11
CA LEU A 189 -16.06 -7.34 3.17
C LEU A 189 -15.91 -8.28 4.38
N MET A 190 -14.72 -8.36 4.97
CA MET A 190 -14.45 -9.16 6.17
C MET A 190 -13.77 -8.28 7.25
N PRO A 191 -14.48 -7.25 7.81
CA PRO A 191 -13.89 -6.17 8.60
C PRO A 191 -13.32 -6.61 9.96
N ASP A 192 -13.78 -7.73 10.51
CA ASP A 192 -13.29 -8.28 11.79
C ASP A 192 -12.26 -9.41 11.59
N TYR A 193 -11.96 -9.75 10.33
CA TYR A 193 -11.10 -10.88 9.99
C TYR A 193 -9.77 -10.42 9.37
N TRP A 194 -9.80 -9.79 8.18
CA TRP A 194 -8.61 -9.35 7.49
C TRP A 194 -8.14 -7.95 7.91
N GLN A 195 -6.84 -7.80 8.14
CA GLN A 195 -6.25 -6.50 8.45
C GLN A 195 -5.73 -5.78 7.20
N PHE A 196 -5.12 -6.49 6.26
CA PHE A 196 -4.44 -5.92 5.10
C PHE A 196 -4.86 -6.58 3.80
N PRO A 197 -5.15 -5.80 2.72
CA PRO A 197 -5.22 -6.31 1.36
C PRO A 197 -3.81 -6.58 0.84
N THR A 198 -3.59 -7.73 0.22
CA THR A 198 -2.24 -8.21 -0.13
C THR A 198 -2.16 -8.81 -1.53
N VAL A 199 -3.18 -8.65 -2.37
CA VAL A 199 -3.18 -9.25 -3.71
C VAL A 199 -2.51 -8.36 -4.75
N SER A 200 -2.55 -7.04 -4.59
CA SER A 200 -1.73 -6.14 -5.42
C SER A 200 -0.28 -6.33 -5.01
N MET A 201 0.45 -7.10 -5.83
CA MET A 201 1.80 -7.54 -5.50
C MET A 201 2.76 -6.36 -5.38
N GLY A 202 3.70 -6.45 -4.45
CA GLY A 202 4.65 -5.39 -4.12
C GLY A 202 4.15 -4.41 -3.05
N LEU A 203 2.85 -4.11 -2.99
CA LEU A 203 2.31 -3.17 -2.01
C LEU A 203 2.35 -3.70 -0.58
N GLY A 204 2.14 -5.01 -0.38
CA GLY A 204 2.22 -5.64 0.94
C GLY A 204 3.58 -5.46 1.61
N PRO A 205 4.70 -5.82 0.97
CA PRO A 205 6.06 -5.59 1.48
C PRO A 205 6.34 -4.12 1.79
N LEU A 206 6.00 -3.20 0.87
CA LEU A 206 6.17 -1.77 1.07
C LEU A 206 5.41 -1.28 2.30
N GLN A 207 4.13 -1.61 2.41
CA GLN A 207 3.29 -1.24 3.56
C GLN A 207 3.80 -1.82 4.87
N ALA A 208 4.30 -3.06 4.87
CA ALA A 208 4.83 -3.71 6.06
C ALA A 208 6.06 -2.98 6.63
N ILE A 209 6.94 -2.45 5.77
CA ILE A 209 8.08 -1.62 6.18
C ILE A 209 7.58 -0.38 6.92
N TYR A 210 6.62 0.34 6.34
CA TYR A 210 6.11 1.57 6.95
C TYR A 210 5.20 1.32 8.17
N GLN A 211 4.51 0.18 8.24
CA GLN A 211 3.84 -0.23 9.48
C GLN A 211 4.84 -0.48 10.61
N ALA A 212 5.96 -1.12 10.33
CA ALA A 212 7.02 -1.33 11.30
C ALA A 212 7.68 0.00 11.73
N HIS A 213 7.86 0.92 10.77
CA HIS A 213 8.39 2.27 11.03
C HIS A 213 7.43 3.10 11.91
N VAL A 214 6.14 3.16 11.56
CA VAL A 214 5.12 3.88 12.37
C VAL A 214 4.94 3.24 13.75
N MET A 215 5.09 1.93 13.86
CA MET A 215 5.09 1.24 15.16
C MET A 215 6.22 1.78 16.06
N LYS A 216 7.45 1.90 15.55
CA LYS A 216 8.59 2.50 16.28
C LYS A 216 8.39 4.00 16.56
N TYR A 217 7.82 4.72 15.63
CA TYR A 217 7.44 6.13 15.79
C TYR A 217 6.48 6.35 16.98
N LEU A 218 5.44 5.52 17.09
CA LEU A 218 4.47 5.59 18.20
C LEU A 218 5.13 5.30 19.55
N ASP A 219 6.00 4.29 19.61
CA ASP A 219 6.76 3.91 20.81
C ASP A 219 7.75 5.01 21.21
N SER A 220 8.55 5.50 20.28
CA SER A 220 9.54 6.56 20.53
C SER A 220 8.92 7.88 20.99
N ARG A 221 7.68 8.14 20.62
CA ARG A 221 6.90 9.30 21.09
C ARG A 221 6.18 9.06 22.42
N GLY A 222 6.23 7.84 22.95
CA GLY A 222 5.54 7.45 24.18
C GLY A 222 4.01 7.49 24.04
N LEU A 223 3.47 7.28 22.82
CA LEU A 223 2.03 7.28 22.54
C LEU A 223 1.42 5.89 22.76
N VAL A 224 2.15 4.85 22.37
CA VAL A 224 1.76 3.46 22.56
C VAL A 224 3.01 2.64 22.85
N GLU A 225 2.98 1.84 23.91
CA GLU A 225 4.05 0.90 24.18
C GLU A 225 3.94 -0.32 23.25
N MET A 226 4.95 -0.52 22.40
CA MET A 226 4.93 -1.58 21.38
C MET A 226 5.52 -2.90 21.87
N GLY A 227 6.40 -2.85 22.88
CA GLY A 227 7.06 -4.03 23.41
C GLY A 227 7.82 -4.81 22.33
N ASP A 228 7.64 -6.13 22.31
CA ASP A 228 8.30 -7.05 21.38
C ASP A 228 7.43 -7.44 20.17
N ARG A 229 6.35 -6.68 19.87
CA ARG A 229 5.48 -6.90 18.71
C ARG A 229 6.25 -6.91 17.41
N LYS A 230 5.81 -7.76 16.47
CA LYS A 230 6.43 -7.90 15.16
C LYS A 230 5.44 -7.60 14.04
N VAL A 231 5.99 -7.14 12.92
CA VAL A 231 5.31 -7.07 11.63
C VAL A 231 5.89 -8.18 10.75
N TRP A 232 5.04 -9.09 10.33
CA TRP A 232 5.38 -10.21 9.45
C TRP A 232 4.83 -9.94 8.05
N ALA A 233 5.65 -10.09 7.01
CA ALA A 233 5.18 -10.01 5.65
C ALA A 233 5.56 -11.28 4.87
N PHE A 234 4.54 -11.94 4.32
CA PHE A 234 4.69 -13.12 3.46
C PHE A 234 4.56 -12.69 2.00
N LEU A 235 5.60 -12.94 1.24
CA LEU A 235 5.66 -12.60 -0.18
C LEU A 235 6.28 -13.74 -1.01
N GLY A 236 5.98 -13.75 -2.30
CA GLY A 236 6.58 -14.70 -3.24
C GLY A 236 7.92 -14.18 -3.78
N ASP A 237 8.79 -15.11 -4.20
CA ASP A 237 10.02 -14.75 -4.90
C ASP A 237 9.75 -14.05 -6.24
N GLY A 238 8.69 -14.44 -6.96
CA GLY A 238 8.26 -13.76 -8.17
C GLY A 238 7.65 -12.37 -7.90
N GLU A 239 7.09 -12.11 -6.72
CA GLU A 239 6.59 -10.81 -6.29
C GLU A 239 7.72 -9.78 -6.11
N CYS A 240 8.95 -10.26 -5.91
CA CYS A 240 10.12 -9.39 -5.84
C CYS A 240 10.54 -8.81 -7.21
N ASP A 241 9.87 -9.17 -8.31
CA ASP A 241 10.00 -8.48 -9.59
C ASP A 241 9.32 -7.09 -9.58
N GLU A 242 8.34 -6.87 -8.67
CA GLU A 242 7.72 -5.56 -8.48
C GLU A 242 8.69 -4.60 -7.79
N PRO A 243 8.91 -3.40 -8.35
CA PRO A 243 9.81 -2.40 -7.74
C PRO A 243 9.44 -2.05 -6.31
N GLU A 244 8.15 -2.04 -5.99
CA GLU A 244 7.61 -1.72 -4.66
C GLU A 244 8.06 -2.74 -3.61
N SER A 245 8.23 -4.00 -3.97
CA SER A 245 8.72 -5.06 -3.06
C SER A 245 10.12 -4.77 -2.52
N LEU A 246 10.95 -4.07 -3.30
CA LEU A 246 12.35 -3.79 -2.98
C LEU A 246 12.61 -2.29 -2.70
N GLY A 247 11.62 -1.44 -2.94
CA GLY A 247 11.79 0.02 -3.00
C GLY A 247 12.21 0.68 -1.69
N ALA A 248 11.81 0.15 -0.54
CA ALA A 248 12.07 0.76 0.77
C ALA A 248 12.99 -0.08 1.67
N LEU A 249 13.70 -1.07 1.12
CA LEU A 249 14.58 -1.96 1.91
C LEU A 249 15.67 -1.18 2.66
N SER A 250 16.25 -0.15 2.03
CA SER A 250 17.30 0.68 2.63
C SER A 250 16.78 1.51 3.81
N LEU A 251 15.52 1.97 3.78
CA LEU A 251 14.88 2.64 4.90
C LEU A 251 14.79 1.69 6.09
N ALA A 252 14.30 0.48 5.89
CA ALA A 252 14.16 -0.51 6.96
C ALA A 252 15.51 -0.83 7.64
N GLY A 253 16.59 -0.95 6.85
CA GLY A 253 17.95 -1.16 7.38
C GLY A 253 18.47 0.06 8.14
N ARG A 254 18.32 1.27 7.58
CA ARG A 254 18.76 2.52 8.19
C ARG A 254 18.04 2.81 9.51
N GLU A 255 16.71 2.62 9.54
CA GLU A 255 15.88 2.82 10.72
C GLU A 255 15.94 1.63 11.71
N LYS A 256 16.76 0.61 11.40
CA LYS A 256 16.98 -0.57 12.26
C LYS A 256 15.67 -1.22 12.71
N LEU A 257 14.77 -1.48 11.76
CA LEU A 257 13.43 -2.00 12.04
C LEU A 257 13.48 -3.49 12.46
N ASP A 258 14.02 -3.80 13.62
CA ASP A 258 14.12 -5.16 14.17
C ASP A 258 12.78 -5.76 14.60
N ASN A 259 11.72 -4.99 14.48
CA ASN A 259 10.33 -5.43 14.60
C ASN A 259 9.74 -5.91 13.26
N LEU A 260 10.51 -5.94 12.17
CA LEU A 260 10.08 -6.35 10.83
C LEU A 260 10.71 -7.67 10.41
N ILE A 261 9.87 -8.61 9.96
CA ILE A 261 10.30 -9.92 9.45
C ILE A 261 9.61 -10.20 8.12
N PHE A 262 10.40 -10.35 7.06
CA PHE A 262 9.92 -10.84 5.78
C PHE A 262 10.13 -12.36 5.67
N VAL A 263 9.14 -13.05 5.14
CA VAL A 263 9.20 -14.47 4.80
C VAL A 263 8.95 -14.62 3.31
N VAL A 264 10.01 -14.81 2.55
CA VAL A 264 9.92 -15.00 1.11
C VAL A 264 9.72 -16.47 0.79
N ASN A 265 8.56 -16.81 0.24
CA ASN A 265 8.25 -18.15 -0.24
C ASN A 265 8.91 -18.38 -1.60
N CYS A 266 10.18 -18.85 -1.57
CA CYS A 266 10.99 -19.09 -2.75
C CYS A 266 10.64 -20.44 -3.39
N ASN A 267 9.51 -20.48 -4.09
CA ASN A 267 9.08 -21.67 -4.84
C ASN A 267 9.66 -21.73 -6.26
N LEU A 268 10.48 -20.76 -6.64
CA LEU A 268 11.25 -20.61 -7.88
C LEU A 268 10.41 -20.37 -9.15
N GLN A 269 9.08 -20.19 -9.04
CA GLN A 269 8.19 -20.14 -10.20
C GLN A 269 7.24 -18.94 -10.17
N ARG A 270 7.10 -18.28 -11.32
CA ARG A 270 6.02 -17.36 -11.68
C ARG A 270 4.81 -18.11 -12.25
N LEU A 271 3.97 -17.40 -13.00
CA LEU A 271 2.80 -17.99 -13.66
C LEU A 271 3.21 -18.90 -14.83
N ASP A 272 4.13 -18.42 -15.66
CA ASP A 272 4.49 -19.05 -16.94
C ASP A 272 5.76 -19.90 -16.88
N GLY A 273 6.52 -19.83 -15.77
CA GLY A 273 7.79 -20.55 -15.66
C GLY A 273 8.63 -20.14 -14.46
N PRO A 274 9.94 -20.42 -14.47
CA PRO A 274 10.83 -20.09 -13.37
C PRO A 274 11.03 -18.58 -13.23
N VAL A 275 11.23 -18.09 -11.98
CA VAL A 275 11.55 -16.68 -11.70
C VAL A 275 12.91 -16.32 -12.31
N ARG A 276 13.93 -17.16 -12.10
CA ARG A 276 15.29 -17.01 -12.65
C ARG A 276 15.82 -18.33 -13.21
N GLY A 277 15.31 -18.76 -14.36
CA GLY A 277 15.63 -20.08 -14.93
C GLY A 277 17.13 -20.37 -15.04
N ASN A 278 17.92 -19.43 -15.56
CA ASN A 278 19.38 -19.52 -15.72
C ASN A 278 20.17 -18.92 -14.53
N GLY A 279 19.50 -18.49 -13.48
CA GLY A 279 20.08 -17.86 -12.29
C GLY A 279 19.63 -18.56 -11.01
N LYS A 280 19.74 -17.82 -9.89
CA LYS A 280 19.29 -18.26 -8.57
C LYS A 280 18.67 -17.08 -7.84
N ILE A 281 17.35 -17.07 -7.77
CA ILE A 281 16.60 -15.97 -7.14
C ILE A 281 16.97 -15.79 -5.66
N ILE A 282 17.18 -16.88 -4.91
CA ILE A 282 17.57 -16.80 -3.49
C ILE A 282 18.91 -16.06 -3.31
N GLN A 283 19.87 -16.31 -4.19
CA GLN A 283 21.19 -15.66 -4.14
C GLN A 283 21.10 -14.18 -4.56
N GLU A 284 20.26 -13.87 -5.52
CA GLU A 284 19.98 -12.51 -5.95
C GLU A 284 19.33 -11.71 -4.82
N LEU A 285 18.27 -12.24 -4.22
CA LEU A 285 17.57 -11.61 -3.10
C LEU A 285 18.48 -11.46 -1.86
N GLU A 286 19.31 -12.47 -1.54
CA GLU A 286 20.30 -12.36 -0.48
C GLU A 286 21.18 -11.12 -0.68
N GLY A 287 21.63 -10.88 -1.92
CA GLY A 287 22.43 -9.72 -2.27
C GLY A 287 21.70 -8.39 -2.04
N TYR A 288 20.46 -8.27 -2.46
CA TYR A 288 19.66 -7.07 -2.27
C TYR A 288 19.42 -6.76 -0.78
N PHE A 289 18.98 -7.73 -0.01
CA PHE A 289 18.69 -7.56 1.41
C PHE A 289 19.95 -7.26 2.24
N ARG A 290 21.04 -7.99 2.00
CA ARG A 290 22.32 -7.70 2.68
C ARG A 290 22.85 -6.31 2.35
N GLY A 291 22.80 -5.91 1.07
CA GLY A 291 23.21 -4.59 0.63
C GLY A 291 22.38 -3.45 1.26
N ALA A 292 21.13 -3.74 1.61
CA ALA A 292 20.23 -2.82 2.31
C ALA A 292 20.35 -2.86 3.86
N GLY A 293 21.26 -3.65 4.41
CA GLY A 293 21.51 -3.70 5.87
C GLY A 293 20.59 -4.66 6.63
N TRP A 294 19.97 -5.64 5.96
CA TRP A 294 19.11 -6.65 6.59
C TRP A 294 19.90 -7.86 7.09
N ASN A 295 19.42 -8.44 8.17
CA ASN A 295 19.74 -9.80 8.56
C ASN A 295 19.06 -10.79 7.60
N VAL A 296 19.84 -11.70 6.95
CA VAL A 296 19.33 -12.65 5.97
C VAL A 296 19.50 -14.08 6.47
N ILE A 297 18.39 -14.79 6.58
CA ILE A 297 18.35 -16.21 6.97
C ILE A 297 17.85 -17.03 5.78
N LYS A 298 18.71 -17.88 5.22
CA LYS A 298 18.34 -18.82 4.17
C LYS A 298 17.89 -20.15 4.77
N VAL A 299 16.75 -20.66 4.31
CA VAL A 299 16.18 -21.98 4.66
C VAL A 299 16.01 -22.77 3.37
N VAL A 300 17.13 -23.32 2.87
CA VAL A 300 17.21 -23.94 1.53
C VAL A 300 16.92 -25.43 1.57
N TRP A 301 17.53 -26.14 2.53
CA TRP A 301 17.51 -27.60 2.61
C TRP A 301 16.87 -28.08 3.89
N GLY A 302 16.04 -29.14 3.78
CA GLY A 302 15.44 -29.79 4.92
C GLY A 302 16.45 -30.69 5.66
N ARG A 303 16.11 -31.12 6.87
CA ARG A 303 17.01 -31.93 7.76
C ARG A 303 17.53 -33.23 7.16
N HIS A 304 16.84 -33.82 6.18
CA HIS A 304 17.31 -35.05 5.53
C HIS A 304 18.55 -34.82 4.65
N TRP A 305 18.91 -33.56 4.33
CA TRP A 305 20.17 -33.21 3.70
C TRP A 305 21.33 -33.08 4.69
N ASP A 306 21.07 -32.91 6.00
CA ASP A 306 22.11 -32.64 7.00
C ASP A 306 23.16 -33.76 7.08
N PRO A 307 22.80 -35.07 7.06
CA PRO A 307 23.79 -36.15 7.02
C PRO A 307 24.65 -36.13 5.77
N LEU A 308 24.10 -35.75 4.62
CA LEU A 308 24.85 -35.64 3.37
C LEU A 308 25.87 -34.50 3.42
N PHE A 309 25.46 -33.35 3.98
CA PHE A 309 26.38 -32.22 4.21
C PHE A 309 27.48 -32.56 5.24
N ALA A 310 27.16 -33.31 6.28
CA ALA A 310 28.16 -33.76 7.26
C ALA A 310 29.22 -34.68 6.64
N ASN A 311 28.86 -35.41 5.60
CA ASN A 311 29.75 -36.30 4.88
C ASN A 311 30.48 -35.65 3.69
N ASP A 312 30.15 -34.38 3.36
CA ASP A 312 30.79 -33.64 2.25
C ASP A 312 32.09 -32.98 2.69
N GLY A 313 33.02 -33.74 3.22
CA GLY A 313 34.29 -33.21 3.75
C GLY A 313 35.16 -32.47 2.72
N LYS A 314 34.95 -32.68 1.44
CA LYS A 314 35.63 -31.95 0.36
C LYS A 314 34.81 -30.78 -0.20
N GLY A 315 33.60 -30.53 0.29
CA GLY A 315 32.71 -29.51 -0.20
C GLY A 315 32.25 -29.68 -1.65
N LEU A 316 32.28 -30.92 -2.17
CA LEU A 316 31.95 -31.21 -3.55
C LEU A 316 30.44 -31.05 -3.82
N MET A 317 29.60 -31.52 -2.89
CA MET A 317 28.16 -31.38 -2.95
C MET A 317 27.78 -29.89 -2.87
N GLN A 318 28.42 -29.15 -1.98
CA GLN A 318 28.19 -27.69 -1.87
C GLN A 318 28.51 -26.99 -3.21
N ARG A 319 29.66 -27.29 -3.84
CA ARG A 319 30.00 -26.69 -5.16
C ARG A 319 29.01 -27.10 -6.25
N ALA A 320 28.56 -28.36 -6.26
CA ALA A 320 27.54 -28.80 -7.22
C ALA A 320 26.21 -28.05 -7.02
N MET A 321 25.80 -27.81 -5.77
CA MET A 321 24.61 -27.00 -5.44
C MET A 321 24.78 -25.54 -5.84
N ASP A 322 25.97 -24.95 -5.61
CA ASP A 322 26.26 -23.57 -6.00
C ASP A 322 26.28 -23.39 -7.53
N ALA A 323 26.64 -24.45 -8.29
CA ALA A 323 26.65 -24.42 -9.74
C ALA A 323 25.26 -24.66 -10.38
N THR A 324 24.32 -25.30 -9.66
CA THR A 324 23.00 -25.65 -10.17
C THR A 324 22.06 -24.44 -10.22
N VAL A 325 21.42 -24.19 -11.38
CA VAL A 325 20.49 -23.09 -11.58
C VAL A 325 19.05 -23.45 -11.19
N ASP A 326 18.19 -22.44 -11.01
CA ASP A 326 16.81 -22.63 -10.52
C ASP A 326 15.95 -23.48 -11.47
N GLY A 327 16.12 -23.33 -12.79
CA GLY A 327 15.42 -24.18 -13.77
C GLY A 327 15.77 -25.66 -13.65
N GLU A 328 17.00 -25.99 -13.27
CA GLU A 328 17.42 -27.38 -13.01
C GLU A 328 16.84 -27.86 -11.66
N TYR A 329 16.83 -27.04 -10.63
CA TYR A 329 16.16 -27.35 -9.37
C TYR A 329 14.65 -27.59 -9.53
N GLN A 330 13.99 -26.91 -10.44
CA GLN A 330 12.61 -27.16 -10.80
C GLN A 330 12.46 -28.55 -11.44
N ASN A 331 13.29 -28.88 -12.43
CA ASN A 331 13.31 -30.18 -13.09
C ASN A 331 13.55 -31.34 -12.12
N PHE A 332 14.41 -31.16 -11.11
CA PHE A 332 14.68 -32.19 -10.11
C PHE A 332 13.43 -32.58 -9.33
N LYS A 333 12.50 -31.67 -9.15
CA LYS A 333 11.26 -31.98 -8.44
C LYS A 333 10.17 -32.49 -9.38
N ALA A 334 10.05 -31.92 -10.57
CA ALA A 334 9.06 -32.34 -11.57
C ALA A 334 9.33 -33.74 -12.12
N LYS A 335 10.62 -34.17 -12.25
CA LYS A 335 11.01 -35.42 -12.91
C LYS A 335 11.38 -36.54 -11.93
N GLY A 336 11.31 -36.30 -10.63
CA GLY A 336 11.48 -37.33 -9.61
C GLY A 336 12.91 -37.72 -9.25
N GLY A 337 13.04 -38.65 -8.29
CA GLY A 337 14.33 -38.99 -7.67
C GLY A 337 15.34 -39.66 -8.59
N LYS A 338 14.89 -40.48 -9.54
CA LYS A 338 15.78 -41.06 -10.56
C LYS A 338 16.48 -39.97 -11.38
N TYR A 339 15.73 -38.94 -11.80
CA TYR A 339 16.29 -37.82 -12.52
C TYR A 339 17.33 -37.04 -11.68
N VAL A 340 17.09 -36.89 -10.38
CA VAL A 340 18.04 -36.24 -9.44
C VAL A 340 19.32 -37.08 -9.34
N ARG A 341 19.20 -38.41 -9.21
CA ARG A 341 20.34 -39.32 -9.17
C ARG A 341 21.20 -39.18 -10.44
N ASP A 342 20.57 -39.27 -11.62
CA ASP A 342 21.23 -39.27 -12.90
C ASP A 342 21.83 -37.92 -13.31
N HIS A 343 21.22 -36.78 -12.90
CA HIS A 343 21.59 -35.46 -13.38
C HIS A 343 22.23 -34.56 -12.31
N PHE A 344 22.11 -34.87 -11.03
CA PHE A 344 22.78 -34.13 -9.95
C PHE A 344 23.91 -34.98 -9.33
N PHE A 345 23.58 -36.11 -8.73
CA PHE A 345 24.58 -36.93 -8.03
C PHE A 345 25.57 -37.57 -8.98
N ALA A 346 25.13 -38.01 -10.15
CA ALA A 346 26.02 -38.63 -11.14
C ALA A 346 27.00 -37.66 -11.82
N LYS A 347 26.92 -36.35 -11.53
CA LYS A 347 27.92 -35.37 -12.01
C LYS A 347 29.33 -35.69 -11.48
N HIS A 348 29.40 -36.28 -10.32
CA HIS A 348 30.65 -36.67 -9.68
C HIS A 348 30.51 -38.07 -9.06
N PRO A 349 31.46 -39.01 -9.28
CA PRO A 349 31.40 -40.35 -8.73
C PRO A 349 31.23 -40.36 -7.20
N GLU A 350 31.92 -39.46 -6.49
CA GLU A 350 31.87 -39.36 -5.04
C GLU A 350 30.49 -38.95 -4.54
N LEU A 351 29.76 -38.10 -5.25
CA LEU A 351 28.38 -37.71 -4.91
C LEU A 351 27.41 -38.89 -5.13
N LEU A 352 27.64 -39.67 -6.18
CA LEU A 352 26.84 -40.86 -6.47
C LEU A 352 27.01 -41.93 -5.37
N GLU A 353 28.25 -42.15 -4.89
CA GLU A 353 28.56 -43.03 -3.79
C GLU A 353 27.87 -42.61 -2.49
N MET A 354 27.81 -41.30 -2.19
CA MET A 354 27.12 -40.77 -1.01
C MET A 354 25.65 -41.17 -0.92
N VAL A 355 24.98 -41.42 -2.04
CA VAL A 355 23.54 -41.76 -2.11
C VAL A 355 23.29 -43.19 -2.64
N GLU A 356 24.30 -44.04 -2.72
CA GLU A 356 24.16 -45.39 -3.22
C GLU A 356 23.16 -46.22 -2.42
N HIS A 357 23.11 -45.97 -1.11
CA HIS A 357 22.20 -46.65 -0.16
C HIS A 357 20.77 -46.12 -0.19
N LEU A 358 20.48 -44.98 -0.82
CA LEU A 358 19.16 -44.38 -0.91
C LEU A 358 18.41 -44.87 -2.16
N SER A 359 17.14 -45.18 -2.02
CA SER A 359 16.25 -45.43 -3.16
C SER A 359 15.98 -44.13 -3.93
N ASP A 360 15.45 -44.23 -5.14
CA ASP A 360 15.01 -43.02 -5.89
C ASP A 360 13.87 -42.29 -5.15
N GLU A 361 13.03 -43.03 -4.44
CA GLU A 361 11.98 -42.44 -3.59
C GLU A 361 12.59 -41.70 -2.39
N ASP A 362 13.63 -42.20 -1.75
CA ASP A 362 14.33 -41.52 -0.67
C ASP A 362 15.00 -40.23 -1.16
N ILE A 363 15.62 -40.26 -2.34
CA ILE A 363 16.17 -39.05 -2.97
C ILE A 363 15.06 -38.04 -3.29
N TYR A 364 13.90 -38.48 -3.76
CA TYR A 364 12.75 -37.61 -3.99
C TYR A 364 12.26 -36.95 -2.72
N ARG A 365 12.32 -37.65 -1.58
CA ARG A 365 11.95 -37.18 -0.24
C ARG A 365 12.95 -36.22 0.40
N LEU A 366 14.12 -36.00 -0.18
CA LEU A 366 15.04 -34.94 0.25
C LEU A 366 14.39 -33.56 0.00
N ASN A 367 13.68 -33.05 0.99
CA ASN A 367 12.85 -31.89 0.87
C ASN A 367 13.62 -30.57 0.88
N ARG A 368 12.96 -29.52 0.38
CA ARG A 368 13.39 -28.12 0.55
C ARG A 368 13.15 -27.69 1.99
N GLY A 369 13.97 -26.74 2.47
CA GLY A 369 13.93 -26.28 3.86
C GLY A 369 12.61 -25.65 4.30
N GLY A 370 11.93 -24.92 3.41
CA GLY A 370 10.64 -24.32 3.70
C GLY A 370 9.49 -25.31 3.91
N HIS A 371 9.70 -26.62 3.65
CA HIS A 371 8.78 -27.70 3.97
C HIS A 371 9.15 -28.44 5.26
N ASP A 372 10.27 -28.10 5.89
CA ASP A 372 10.73 -28.72 7.12
C ASP A 372 10.40 -27.82 8.32
N PRO A 373 9.45 -28.22 9.19
CA PRO A 373 9.04 -27.39 10.31
C PRO A 373 10.15 -27.10 11.31
N TYR A 374 11.14 -27.98 11.48
CA TYR A 374 12.29 -27.69 12.37
C TYR A 374 13.15 -26.55 11.81
N LYS A 375 13.47 -26.59 10.53
CA LYS A 375 14.28 -25.55 9.87
C LYS A 375 13.54 -24.21 9.88
N VAL A 376 12.22 -24.24 9.63
CA VAL A 376 11.38 -23.04 9.67
C VAL A 376 11.29 -22.49 11.09
N TYR A 377 11.09 -23.34 12.09
CA TYR A 377 11.04 -22.92 13.50
C TYR A 377 12.37 -22.27 13.93
N ALA A 378 13.51 -22.91 13.64
CA ALA A 378 14.82 -22.35 13.95
C ALA A 378 15.04 -20.97 13.33
N ALA A 379 14.64 -20.79 12.06
CA ALA A 379 14.71 -19.51 11.36
C ALA A 379 13.81 -18.44 12.00
N TYR A 380 12.56 -18.78 12.32
CA TYR A 380 11.63 -17.85 12.96
C TYR A 380 12.08 -17.46 14.37
N HIS A 381 12.57 -18.45 15.13
CA HIS A 381 13.11 -18.21 16.47
C HIS A 381 14.33 -17.27 16.42
N ALA A 382 15.23 -17.47 15.46
CA ALA A 382 16.37 -16.57 15.26
C ALA A 382 15.90 -15.16 14.85
N ALA A 383 14.90 -15.06 13.97
CA ALA A 383 14.38 -13.79 13.47
C ALA A 383 13.70 -12.95 14.57
N VAL A 384 12.87 -13.55 15.43
CA VAL A 384 12.17 -12.80 16.50
C VAL A 384 13.11 -12.32 17.59
N ASN A 385 14.23 -12.98 17.79
CA ASN A 385 15.26 -12.64 18.79
C ASN A 385 16.37 -11.75 18.22
N HIS A 386 16.40 -11.50 16.91
CA HIS A 386 17.38 -10.62 16.29
C HIS A 386 17.05 -9.16 16.60
N THR A 387 18.06 -8.35 16.91
CA THR A 387 17.94 -6.94 17.25
C THR A 387 18.80 -6.05 16.36
N GLY A 388 18.38 -4.80 16.17
CA GLY A 388 19.15 -3.78 15.46
C GLY A 388 19.08 -3.85 13.94
N GLN A 389 18.41 -4.85 13.36
CA GLN A 389 18.23 -4.98 11.91
C GLN A 389 16.89 -5.65 11.61
N PRO A 390 16.18 -5.29 10.52
CA PRO A 390 15.10 -6.10 9.99
C PRO A 390 15.61 -7.45 9.51
N THR A 391 14.77 -8.48 9.53
CA THR A 391 15.16 -9.83 9.12
C THR A 391 14.37 -10.28 7.90
N VAL A 392 15.03 -10.90 6.91
CA VAL A 392 14.39 -11.64 5.83
C VAL A 392 14.74 -13.12 5.92
N ILE A 393 13.73 -13.96 5.77
CA ILE A 393 13.86 -15.42 5.69
C ILE A 393 13.58 -15.84 4.24
N LEU A 394 14.60 -16.31 3.55
CA LEU A 394 14.50 -16.84 2.19
C LEU A 394 14.24 -18.36 2.25
N ALA A 395 12.97 -18.73 2.23
CA ALA A 395 12.53 -20.11 2.42
C ALA A 395 12.30 -20.81 1.09
N LYS A 396 13.19 -21.74 0.73
CA LYS A 396 13.04 -22.56 -0.49
C LYS A 396 11.92 -23.57 -0.33
N THR A 397 10.96 -23.52 -1.25
CA THR A 397 9.80 -24.41 -1.28
C THR A 397 9.60 -25.04 -2.65
N VAL A 398 8.47 -25.69 -2.86
CA VAL A 398 8.05 -26.29 -4.14
C VAL A 398 6.64 -25.80 -4.44
N LYS A 399 6.42 -25.19 -5.59
CA LYS A 399 5.10 -24.77 -6.04
C LYS A 399 4.21 -26.00 -6.26
N GLY A 400 2.98 -25.96 -5.74
CA GLY A 400 2.08 -27.10 -5.82
C GLY A 400 2.53 -28.32 -4.99
N TYR A 401 3.29 -28.12 -3.92
CA TYR A 401 3.80 -29.21 -3.06
C TYR A 401 2.68 -30.17 -2.62
N GLY A 402 2.86 -31.44 -2.93
CA GLY A 402 1.90 -32.50 -2.61
C GLY A 402 0.90 -32.83 -3.70
N MET A 403 0.88 -32.09 -4.80
CA MET A 403 -0.04 -32.33 -5.91
C MET A 403 0.41 -33.46 -6.85
N GLY A 404 1.66 -33.93 -6.71
CA GLY A 404 2.21 -35.00 -7.55
C GLY A 404 2.17 -34.64 -9.03
N ASP A 405 1.83 -35.61 -9.87
CA ASP A 405 1.76 -35.46 -11.32
C ASP A 405 0.69 -34.41 -11.76
N ALA A 406 -0.23 -34.04 -10.86
CA ALA A 406 -1.22 -32.99 -11.12
C ALA A 406 -0.61 -31.58 -11.18
N GLY A 407 0.69 -31.41 -10.92
CA GLY A 407 1.33 -30.14 -11.07
C GLY A 407 2.40 -29.76 -10.06
N GLU A 408 2.96 -30.70 -9.29
CA GLU A 408 4.07 -30.38 -8.35
C GLU A 408 5.31 -29.95 -9.14
N SER A 409 5.66 -28.66 -9.03
CA SER A 409 6.80 -28.04 -9.74
C SER A 409 6.64 -27.90 -11.27
N GLU A 410 5.46 -28.17 -11.82
CA GLU A 410 5.16 -28.00 -13.24
C GLU A 410 4.93 -26.52 -13.59
N ASN A 411 5.20 -26.09 -14.84
CA ASN A 411 4.92 -24.72 -15.28
C ASN A 411 3.42 -24.42 -15.31
N THR A 412 2.59 -25.45 -15.49
CA THR A 412 1.13 -25.36 -15.53
C THR A 412 0.48 -25.34 -14.14
N THR A 413 1.24 -25.54 -13.07
CA THR A 413 0.78 -25.67 -11.67
C THR A 413 -0.16 -24.56 -11.22
N HIS A 414 0.09 -23.34 -11.65
CA HIS A 414 -0.75 -22.20 -11.28
C HIS A 414 -2.19 -22.29 -11.85
N GLN A 415 -2.36 -22.95 -12.98
CA GLN A 415 -3.63 -23.10 -13.67
C GLN A 415 -4.42 -24.35 -13.24
N VAL A 416 -3.85 -25.21 -12.40
CA VAL A 416 -4.52 -26.42 -11.92
C VAL A 416 -5.67 -26.05 -11.01
N LYS A 417 -6.89 -26.23 -11.50
CA LYS A 417 -8.14 -25.86 -10.80
C LYS A 417 -9.11 -27.05 -10.69
N LYS A 418 -8.95 -28.05 -11.54
CA LYS A 418 -9.80 -29.24 -11.59
C LYS A 418 -8.90 -30.44 -11.44
N LEU A 419 -9.15 -31.23 -10.43
CA LEU A 419 -8.47 -32.49 -10.18
C LEU A 419 -9.42 -33.65 -10.50
N ASP A 420 -8.88 -34.68 -11.14
CA ASP A 420 -9.60 -35.93 -11.33
C ASP A 420 -9.60 -36.80 -10.04
N LEU A 421 -10.32 -37.92 -10.08
CA LEU A 421 -10.46 -38.78 -8.93
C LEU A 421 -9.11 -39.44 -8.52
N ALA A 422 -8.24 -39.73 -9.48
CA ALA A 422 -6.94 -40.36 -9.23
C ALA A 422 -6.00 -39.38 -8.54
N GLU A 423 -6.00 -38.13 -8.97
CA GLU A 423 -5.25 -37.01 -8.39
C GLU A 423 -5.71 -36.69 -6.96
N LEU A 424 -7.06 -36.66 -6.74
CA LEU A 424 -7.63 -36.48 -5.41
C LEU A 424 -7.27 -37.63 -4.46
N LYS A 425 -7.27 -38.87 -4.96
CA LYS A 425 -6.86 -40.04 -4.19
C LYS A 425 -5.36 -39.98 -3.85
N TYR A 426 -4.50 -39.63 -4.80
CA TYR A 426 -3.09 -39.42 -4.55
C TYR A 426 -2.84 -38.38 -3.45
N PHE A 427 -3.51 -37.22 -3.52
CA PHE A 427 -3.38 -36.15 -2.53
C PHE A 427 -3.85 -36.59 -1.15
N ARG A 428 -5.03 -37.25 -1.06
CA ARG A 428 -5.55 -37.82 0.18
C ARG A 428 -4.56 -38.79 0.81
N ASP A 429 -4.04 -39.74 0.03
CA ASP A 429 -3.15 -40.80 0.49
C ASP A 429 -1.79 -40.22 0.95
N ARG A 430 -1.23 -39.26 0.19
CA ARG A 430 0.02 -38.59 0.55
C ARG A 430 -0.01 -37.87 1.89
N PHE A 431 -1.15 -37.31 2.23
CA PHE A 431 -1.37 -36.54 3.45
C PHE A 431 -2.14 -37.28 4.54
N ASP A 432 -2.38 -38.56 4.39
CA ASP A 432 -3.07 -39.45 5.35
C ASP A 432 -4.43 -38.85 5.81
N VAL A 433 -5.20 -38.26 4.86
CA VAL A 433 -6.51 -37.68 5.17
C VAL A 433 -7.53 -38.79 5.37
N PRO A 434 -8.28 -38.85 6.47
CA PRO A 434 -9.13 -40.00 6.83
C PRO A 434 -10.48 -40.03 6.09
N LEU A 435 -10.41 -40.08 4.75
CA LEU A 435 -11.55 -40.18 3.85
C LEU A 435 -11.50 -41.50 3.06
N ARG A 436 -12.64 -42.12 2.86
CA ARG A 436 -12.77 -43.36 2.08
C ARG A 436 -12.86 -43.01 0.59
N ASP A 437 -12.52 -43.94 -0.29
CA ASP A 437 -12.52 -43.79 -1.74
C ASP A 437 -13.89 -43.29 -2.27
N GLU A 438 -15.00 -43.84 -1.72
CA GLU A 438 -16.36 -43.50 -2.15
C GLU A 438 -16.77 -42.05 -1.84
N GLN A 439 -16.06 -41.41 -0.89
CA GLN A 439 -16.34 -40.01 -0.50
C GLN A 439 -15.63 -38.99 -1.39
N LEU A 440 -14.58 -39.42 -2.09
CA LEU A 440 -13.72 -38.51 -2.85
C LEU A 440 -14.41 -37.86 -4.05
N GLU A 441 -15.47 -38.50 -4.57
CA GLU A 441 -16.24 -37.95 -5.69
C GLU A 441 -16.90 -36.61 -5.33
N ASP A 442 -17.36 -36.49 -4.06
CA ASP A 442 -18.01 -35.25 -3.53
C ASP A 442 -17.00 -34.22 -3.01
N VAL A 443 -15.73 -34.58 -2.89
CA VAL A 443 -14.64 -33.75 -2.31
C VAL A 443 -15.10 -33.11 -0.99
N PRO A 444 -15.46 -33.91 0.05
CA PRO A 444 -16.00 -33.35 1.27
C PRO A 444 -14.94 -32.59 2.05
N TYR A 445 -15.38 -31.59 2.81
CA TYR A 445 -14.55 -31.04 3.87
C TYR A 445 -14.38 -32.05 4.98
N TYR A 446 -13.26 -31.98 5.68
CA TYR A 446 -13.03 -32.84 6.85
C TYR A 446 -12.63 -32.00 8.06
N ARG A 447 -13.41 -32.10 9.11
CA ARG A 447 -13.12 -31.52 10.42
C ARG A 447 -13.27 -32.60 11.48
N PRO A 448 -12.24 -32.83 12.30
CA PRO A 448 -12.32 -33.76 13.42
C PRO A 448 -13.43 -33.40 14.44
N ALA A 449 -13.82 -34.30 15.29
CA ALA A 449 -14.76 -34.03 16.37
C ALA A 449 -14.24 -32.94 17.32
N GLU A 450 -15.14 -32.19 17.97
CA GLU A 450 -14.76 -31.01 18.78
C GLU A 450 -13.82 -31.37 19.95
N ASP A 451 -13.93 -32.60 20.48
CA ASP A 451 -13.10 -33.15 21.54
C ASP A 451 -11.85 -33.88 21.05
N SER A 452 -11.56 -33.84 19.74
CA SER A 452 -10.38 -34.50 19.19
C SER A 452 -9.07 -33.87 19.69
N SER A 453 -8.02 -34.67 19.75
CA SER A 453 -6.69 -34.22 20.14
C SER A 453 -6.12 -33.15 19.22
N GLU A 454 -6.44 -33.20 17.93
CA GLU A 454 -6.03 -32.24 16.92
C GLU A 454 -6.60 -30.84 17.20
N LEU A 455 -7.91 -30.74 17.43
CA LEU A 455 -8.56 -29.46 17.70
C LEU A 455 -8.17 -28.89 19.07
N GLN A 456 -8.01 -29.75 20.09
CA GLN A 456 -7.50 -29.34 21.40
C GLN A 456 -6.06 -28.79 21.28
N TYR A 457 -5.19 -29.44 20.53
CA TYR A 457 -3.82 -28.99 20.30
C TYR A 457 -3.79 -27.60 19.61
N MET A 458 -4.57 -27.44 18.56
CA MET A 458 -4.67 -26.16 17.84
C MET A 458 -5.13 -25.02 18.77
N ARG A 459 -6.15 -25.25 19.58
CA ARG A 459 -6.66 -24.26 20.55
C ARG A 459 -5.60 -23.90 21.58
N GLN A 460 -4.92 -24.89 22.17
CA GLN A 460 -3.84 -24.62 23.14
C GLN A 460 -2.68 -23.81 22.52
N CYS A 461 -2.31 -24.05 21.27
CA CYS A 461 -1.31 -23.26 20.57
C CYS A 461 -1.78 -21.79 20.43
N ARG A 462 -3.05 -21.58 20.08
CA ARG A 462 -3.58 -20.23 19.88
C ARG A 462 -3.84 -19.49 21.19
N GLU A 463 -4.29 -20.18 22.23
CA GLU A 463 -4.48 -19.61 23.57
C GLU A 463 -3.17 -19.05 24.13
N ARG A 464 -2.05 -19.76 23.98
CA ARG A 464 -0.73 -19.28 24.37
C ARG A 464 -0.30 -17.99 23.66
N LEU A 465 -0.82 -17.75 22.45
CA LEU A 465 -0.52 -16.61 21.60
C LEU A 465 -1.64 -15.55 21.61
N GLY A 466 -2.54 -15.58 22.59
CA GLY A 466 -3.57 -14.56 22.79
C GLY A 466 -4.86 -14.78 21.99
N GLY A 467 -5.00 -15.90 21.28
CA GLY A 467 -6.23 -16.26 20.56
C GLY A 467 -6.02 -16.48 19.06
N PHE A 468 -7.12 -16.52 18.32
CA PHE A 468 -7.12 -16.84 16.90
C PHE A 468 -6.68 -15.67 16.01
N MET A 469 -6.09 -16.01 14.88
CA MET A 469 -5.74 -15.11 13.78
C MET A 469 -6.15 -15.74 12.44
N PRO A 470 -6.44 -14.95 11.39
CA PRO A 470 -6.52 -13.47 11.34
C PRO A 470 -7.63 -12.94 12.25
N ARG A 471 -7.39 -11.77 12.82
CA ARG A 471 -8.38 -11.04 13.61
C ARG A 471 -8.08 -9.56 13.52
N ARG A 472 -9.07 -8.76 13.13
CA ARG A 472 -8.98 -7.30 13.11
C ARG A 472 -9.80 -6.74 14.29
N VAL A 473 -9.15 -5.92 15.09
CA VAL A 473 -9.78 -5.23 16.22
C VAL A 473 -9.68 -3.74 15.96
N VAL A 474 -10.80 -3.05 16.03
CA VAL A 474 -10.90 -1.62 15.73
C VAL A 474 -11.11 -0.86 17.03
N ASP A 475 -10.28 0.16 17.27
CA ASP A 475 -10.54 1.14 18.32
C ASP A 475 -11.78 1.94 17.94
N LYS A 476 -12.83 1.84 18.77
CA LYS A 476 -14.10 2.54 18.58
C LYS A 476 -14.17 3.85 19.36
N GLN A 477 -13.08 4.27 19.98
CA GLN A 477 -13.05 5.53 20.70
C GLN A 477 -13.25 6.70 19.74
N THR A 478 -14.30 7.48 19.98
CA THR A 478 -14.55 8.72 19.23
C THR A 478 -13.68 9.85 19.77
N LEU A 479 -13.17 10.67 18.89
CA LEU A 479 -12.40 11.85 19.27
C LEU A 479 -13.31 13.07 19.41
N THR A 480 -13.03 13.92 20.38
CA THR A 480 -13.69 15.23 20.49
C THR A 480 -13.07 16.18 19.46
N ILE A 481 -13.84 16.53 18.44
CA ILE A 481 -13.40 17.41 17.37
C ILE A 481 -13.66 18.87 17.77
N PRO A 482 -12.69 19.77 17.56
CA PRO A 482 -12.87 21.19 17.82
C PRO A 482 -14.01 21.80 17.00
N GLU A 483 -14.71 22.75 17.58
CA GLU A 483 -15.71 23.54 16.90
C GLU A 483 -15.08 24.41 15.79
N LEU A 484 -15.85 24.73 14.74
CA LEU A 484 -15.37 25.53 13.61
C LEU A 484 -14.79 26.88 14.05
N SER A 485 -15.29 27.44 15.14
CA SER A 485 -14.84 28.72 15.72
C SER A 485 -13.36 28.77 16.11
N VAL A 486 -12.68 27.63 16.29
CA VAL A 486 -11.22 27.63 16.56
C VAL A 486 -10.41 28.13 15.36
N PHE A 487 -10.97 28.07 14.16
CA PHE A 487 -10.39 28.56 12.91
C PHE A 487 -10.81 29.99 12.58
N LYS A 488 -11.15 30.78 13.59
CA LYS A 488 -11.66 32.19 13.46
C LYS A 488 -10.84 33.01 12.45
N ALA A 489 -9.52 32.91 12.48
CA ALA A 489 -8.64 33.64 11.57
C ALA A 489 -8.85 33.31 10.08
N GLN A 490 -9.29 32.09 9.78
CA GLN A 490 -9.64 31.64 8.43
C GLN A 490 -11.06 32.07 8.05
N LEU A 491 -11.97 32.13 9.02
CA LEU A 491 -13.38 32.48 8.81
C LEU A 491 -13.58 33.99 8.58
N GLU A 492 -12.80 34.85 9.24
CA GLU A 492 -12.91 36.32 9.15
C GLU A 492 -12.26 36.93 7.88
N GLY A 493 -11.57 36.09 7.07
CA GLY A 493 -10.86 36.52 5.88
C GLY A 493 -9.49 37.16 6.17
N THR A 494 -8.80 37.60 5.12
CA THR A 494 -7.41 38.09 5.21
C THR A 494 -7.28 39.60 5.19
N GLY A 495 -8.41 40.34 5.02
CA GLY A 495 -8.41 41.77 4.82
C GLY A 495 -7.62 42.17 3.57
N LYS A 496 -6.57 42.97 3.74
CA LYS A 496 -5.69 43.41 2.63
C LYS A 496 -4.52 42.48 2.35
N ARG A 497 -4.32 41.43 3.16
CA ARG A 497 -3.21 40.50 2.98
C ARG A 497 -3.58 39.45 1.96
N GLU A 498 -2.64 39.16 1.08
CA GLU A 498 -2.73 38.06 0.13
C GLU A 498 -2.02 36.82 0.72
N ILE A 499 -2.67 35.68 0.68
CA ILE A 499 -2.11 34.39 1.08
C ILE A 499 -2.55 33.32 0.07
N SER A 500 -1.77 32.25 0.00
CA SER A 500 -2.15 31.06 -0.76
C SER A 500 -3.04 30.13 0.07
N SER A 501 -3.78 29.24 -0.59
CA SER A 501 -4.52 28.18 0.11
C SER A 501 -3.58 27.21 0.84
N THR A 502 -2.36 26.99 0.33
CA THR A 502 -1.30 26.24 1.02
C THR A 502 -0.95 26.90 2.37
N MET A 503 -0.74 28.20 2.39
CA MET A 503 -0.44 28.92 3.64
C MET A 503 -1.65 28.95 4.59
N ALA A 504 -2.87 29.00 4.06
CA ALA A 504 -4.09 28.87 4.87
C ALA A 504 -4.15 27.49 5.56
N PHE A 505 -3.85 26.43 4.82
CA PHE A 505 -3.77 25.07 5.36
C PHE A 505 -2.70 24.96 6.46
N VAL A 506 -1.48 25.46 6.24
CA VAL A 506 -0.40 25.42 7.24
C VAL A 506 -0.84 26.06 8.57
N ARG A 507 -1.62 27.16 8.51
CA ARG A 507 -2.17 27.80 9.72
C ARG A 507 -3.26 26.97 10.39
N ILE A 508 -4.12 26.29 9.63
CA ILE A 508 -5.09 25.32 10.15
C ILE A 508 -4.37 24.18 10.85
N LEU A 509 -3.38 23.59 10.19
CA LEU A 509 -2.57 22.49 10.75
C LEU A 509 -1.87 22.94 12.04
N ALA A 510 -1.28 24.13 12.08
CA ALA A 510 -0.67 24.70 13.27
C ALA A 510 -1.68 24.93 14.42
N THR A 511 -2.95 25.19 14.10
CA THR A 511 -4.04 25.30 15.10
C THR A 511 -4.37 23.92 15.67
N LEU A 512 -4.50 22.90 14.83
CA LEU A 512 -4.75 21.51 15.25
C LEU A 512 -3.60 20.94 16.10
N LEU A 513 -2.35 21.23 15.74
CA LEU A 513 -1.16 20.81 16.49
C LEU A 513 -1.10 21.39 17.91
N ARG A 514 -1.73 22.54 18.15
CA ARG A 514 -1.83 23.18 19.48
C ARG A 514 -3.04 22.71 20.28
N ASP A 515 -3.95 21.98 19.67
CA ASP A 515 -5.11 21.43 20.38
C ASP A 515 -4.66 20.44 21.45
N LYS A 516 -5.23 20.57 22.66
CA LYS A 516 -4.83 19.74 23.81
C LYS A 516 -5.20 18.26 23.67
N ASN A 517 -6.27 17.96 22.92
CA ASN A 517 -6.80 16.61 22.74
C ASN A 517 -6.25 15.96 21.47
N LEU A 518 -6.16 16.73 20.37
CA LEU A 518 -5.78 16.22 19.06
C LEU A 518 -4.29 16.39 18.76
N GLY A 519 -3.63 17.43 19.29
CA GLY A 519 -2.30 17.86 18.83
C GLY A 519 -1.25 16.77 18.81
N LYS A 520 -1.23 15.88 19.81
CA LYS A 520 -0.29 14.75 19.85
C LYS A 520 -0.59 13.65 18.80
N ARG A 521 -1.85 13.60 18.33
CA ARG A 521 -2.33 12.61 17.35
C ARG A 521 -2.12 13.08 15.91
N VAL A 522 -1.98 14.40 15.69
CA VAL A 522 -1.72 14.98 14.37
C VAL A 522 -0.33 14.57 13.89
N VAL A 523 -0.25 14.03 12.68
CA VAL A 523 1.01 13.60 12.06
C VAL A 523 1.17 14.32 10.73
N PRO A 524 1.99 15.38 10.65
CA PRO A 524 2.41 15.95 9.38
C PRO A 524 3.36 15.00 8.67
N ILE A 525 3.10 14.72 7.39
CA ILE A 525 3.92 13.83 6.54
C ILE A 525 4.30 14.58 5.29
N VAL A 526 5.57 14.58 4.93
CA VAL A 526 6.13 15.26 3.76
C VAL A 526 7.16 14.38 3.07
N PRO A 527 7.29 14.47 1.71
CA PRO A 527 8.31 13.72 0.99
C PRO A 527 9.68 14.43 0.89
N ASP A 528 9.90 15.61 1.36
CA ASP A 528 11.11 16.48 1.31
C ASP A 528 10.82 17.89 0.79
N GLU A 529 9.58 18.36 0.96
CA GLU A 529 9.19 19.66 0.40
C GLU A 529 8.55 20.56 1.44
N ALA A 530 8.86 20.36 2.71
CA ALA A 530 8.30 21.14 3.80
C ALA A 530 8.55 22.66 3.64
N ARG A 531 9.73 23.06 3.14
CA ARG A 531 10.07 24.45 2.87
C ARG A 531 9.25 25.03 1.71
N THR A 532 9.01 24.24 0.66
CA THR A 532 8.15 24.63 -0.47
C THR A 532 6.72 24.92 -0.03
N PHE A 533 6.22 24.18 0.93
CA PHE A 533 4.87 24.34 1.48
C PHE A 533 4.79 25.33 2.66
N GLY A 534 5.90 25.93 3.08
CA GLY A 534 5.94 26.87 4.21
C GLY A 534 5.76 26.19 5.56
N MET A 535 6.18 24.91 5.68
CA MET A 535 6.07 24.10 6.89
C MET A 535 7.38 24.07 7.71
N GLU A 536 8.45 24.68 7.24
CA GLU A 536 9.77 24.66 7.87
C GLU A 536 9.77 25.15 9.33
N GLY A 537 8.86 26.06 9.68
CA GLY A 537 8.67 26.52 11.05
C GLY A 537 8.25 25.42 12.04
N MET A 538 7.75 24.27 11.52
CA MET A 538 7.36 23.13 12.32
C MET A 538 8.58 22.28 12.75
N PHE A 539 9.69 22.32 12.02
CA PHE A 539 10.89 21.53 12.33
C PHE A 539 11.42 21.82 13.74
N ARG A 540 11.58 23.08 14.08
CA ARG A 540 12.07 23.47 15.41
C ARG A 540 11.08 23.14 16.53
N GLN A 541 9.79 23.29 16.27
CA GLN A 541 8.75 23.11 17.29
C GLN A 541 8.45 21.64 17.54
N LEU A 542 8.34 20.81 16.49
CA LEU A 542 7.86 19.44 16.53
C LEU A 542 8.99 18.43 16.41
N GLY A 543 10.04 18.77 15.68
CA GLY A 543 11.10 17.86 15.26
C GLY A 543 10.66 16.91 14.15
N ILE A 544 11.61 16.56 13.29
CA ILE A 544 11.49 15.47 12.33
C ILE A 544 11.83 14.17 13.06
N TYR A 545 11.02 13.15 12.87
CA TYR A 545 11.29 11.86 13.48
C TYR A 545 12.54 11.21 12.88
N SER A 546 13.43 10.76 13.75
CA SER A 546 14.60 9.94 13.39
C SER A 546 14.85 8.96 14.53
N SER A 547 14.96 7.67 14.23
CA SER A 547 15.18 6.62 15.23
C SER A 547 16.49 6.79 16.01
N GLU A 548 17.51 7.38 15.38
CA GLU A 548 18.80 7.67 16.01
C GLU A 548 18.87 9.08 16.65
N GLY A 549 17.89 9.94 16.36
CA GLY A 549 17.96 11.37 16.71
C GLY A 549 18.95 12.13 15.81
N GLN A 550 19.42 13.29 16.25
CA GLN A 550 20.33 14.13 15.48
C GLN A 550 21.77 13.93 15.96
N LEU A 551 22.61 13.32 15.13
CA LEU A 551 24.01 13.00 15.44
C LEU A 551 25.00 14.08 14.97
N TYR A 552 24.51 15.18 14.41
CA TYR A 552 25.29 16.29 13.87
C TYR A 552 24.67 17.64 14.25
N GLU A 553 25.41 18.71 14.15
CA GLU A 553 24.91 20.07 14.24
C GLU A 553 24.43 20.51 12.85
N PRO A 554 23.16 20.92 12.67
CA PRO A 554 22.65 21.40 11.39
C PRO A 554 23.39 22.67 10.95
N GLU A 555 23.61 22.81 9.66
CA GLU A 555 24.26 23.99 9.09
C GLU A 555 23.47 25.29 9.36
N ASP A 556 22.12 25.17 9.42
CA ASP A 556 21.20 26.25 9.73
C ASP A 556 20.83 26.36 11.22
N SER A 557 21.66 25.85 12.13
CA SER A 557 21.39 25.78 13.59
C SER A 557 21.04 27.14 14.22
N ASP A 558 21.61 28.24 13.69
CA ASP A 558 21.35 29.62 14.14
C ASP A 558 20.04 30.22 13.59
N GLU A 559 19.37 29.56 12.64
CA GLU A 559 18.14 30.04 12.05
C GLU A 559 16.90 29.71 12.90
N LEU A 560 15.83 30.52 12.76
CA LEU A 560 14.56 30.31 13.47
C LEU A 560 13.85 29.04 13.00
N ALA A 561 14.07 28.62 11.78
CA ALA A 561 13.48 27.44 11.14
C ALA A 561 14.52 26.35 10.86
N ALA A 562 15.50 26.17 11.77
CA ALA A 562 16.56 25.19 11.65
C ALA A 562 16.03 23.76 11.49
N TYR A 563 16.69 23.00 10.64
CA TYR A 563 16.43 21.58 10.46
C TYR A 563 16.71 20.82 11.76
N LYS A 564 15.73 20.09 12.27
CA LYS A 564 15.86 19.41 13.57
C LYS A 564 15.28 18.00 13.54
N GLU A 565 16.13 17.03 13.72
CA GLU A 565 15.76 15.63 13.93
C GLU A 565 15.67 15.28 15.42
N SER A 566 14.77 14.38 15.76
CA SER A 566 14.56 13.93 17.14
C SER A 566 13.93 12.54 17.19
N LYS A 567 14.32 11.72 18.17
CA LYS A 567 13.66 10.44 18.44
C LYS A 567 12.18 10.58 18.77
N SER A 568 11.78 11.69 19.34
CA SER A 568 10.38 12.02 19.64
C SER A 568 9.78 13.00 18.63
N GLY A 569 10.41 13.20 17.49
CA GLY A 569 9.92 14.06 16.42
C GLY A 569 8.53 13.68 15.97
N GLN A 570 7.74 14.69 15.61
CA GLN A 570 6.33 14.49 15.22
C GLN A 570 6.11 14.50 13.71
N VAL A 571 7.00 15.17 12.96
CA VAL A 571 6.94 15.22 11.49
C VAL A 571 7.58 13.95 10.94
N LEU A 572 6.91 13.28 10.02
CA LEU A 572 7.49 12.24 9.18
C LEU A 572 7.96 12.86 7.87
N GLU A 573 9.28 12.87 7.65
CA GLU A 573 9.90 13.32 6.40
C GLU A 573 10.58 12.12 5.74
N GLU A 574 10.01 11.69 4.61
CA GLU A 574 10.32 10.39 4.01
C GLU A 574 11.34 10.46 2.86
N GLY A 575 11.83 11.66 2.55
CA GLY A 575 12.68 11.92 1.38
C GLY A 575 11.90 11.99 0.08
N ILE A 576 12.57 12.17 -1.06
CA ILE A 576 11.94 12.23 -2.40
C ILE A 576 11.41 10.84 -2.76
N ASN A 577 10.32 10.45 -2.11
CA ASN A 577 9.74 9.11 -2.16
C ASN A 577 8.22 9.17 -1.86
N GLU A 578 7.42 9.51 -2.87
CA GLU A 578 5.97 9.63 -2.69
C GLU A 578 5.31 8.29 -2.33
N ALA A 579 5.80 7.19 -2.88
CA ALA A 579 5.27 5.86 -2.55
C ALA A 579 5.52 5.50 -1.07
N GLY A 580 6.71 5.79 -0.56
CA GLY A 580 7.03 5.59 0.85
C GLY A 580 6.27 6.53 1.77
N ALA A 581 6.22 7.83 1.45
CA ALA A 581 5.45 8.80 2.24
C ALA A 581 3.95 8.47 2.27
N PHE A 582 3.40 7.98 1.15
CA PHE A 582 2.02 7.49 1.12
C PHE A 582 1.84 6.23 1.98
N ALA A 583 2.78 5.29 1.93
CA ALA A 583 2.74 4.10 2.78
C ALA A 583 2.87 4.45 4.28
N ALA A 584 3.68 5.46 4.65
CA ALA A 584 3.74 6.03 6.00
C ALA A 584 2.39 6.63 6.41
N TRP A 585 1.76 7.39 5.50
CA TRP A 585 0.42 7.93 5.71
C TRP A 585 -0.60 6.79 5.90
N MET A 586 -0.58 5.73 5.07
CA MET A 586 -1.47 4.58 5.22
C MET A 586 -1.30 3.89 6.58
N ALA A 587 -0.06 3.72 7.04
CA ALA A 587 0.24 3.12 8.34
C ALA A 587 -0.30 3.97 9.49
N ALA A 588 -0.15 5.29 9.43
CA ALA A 588 -0.74 6.22 10.40
C ALA A 588 -2.27 6.26 10.30
N ALA A 589 -2.83 6.26 9.08
CA ALA A 589 -4.27 6.32 8.79
C ALA A 589 -5.04 5.05 9.20
N THR A 590 -4.34 3.93 9.41
CA THR A 590 -4.89 2.66 9.89
C THR A 590 -4.55 2.35 11.34
N SER A 591 -3.86 3.26 12.04
CA SER A 591 -3.39 3.07 13.41
C SER A 591 -4.50 2.73 14.41
N TYR A 592 -5.72 3.19 14.17
CA TYR A 592 -6.91 2.86 14.96
C TYR A 592 -7.24 1.36 14.97
N SER A 593 -6.84 0.60 13.95
CA SER A 593 -7.03 -0.85 13.84
C SER A 593 -5.73 -1.66 14.01
N THR A 594 -4.58 -1.07 13.71
CA THR A 594 -3.28 -1.75 13.82
C THR A 594 -2.62 -1.56 15.18
N HIS A 595 -2.86 -0.42 15.83
CA HIS A 595 -2.19 -0.05 17.09
C HIS A 595 -3.15 0.34 18.21
N GLN A 596 -4.46 0.29 17.96
CA GLN A 596 -5.50 0.70 18.94
C GLN A 596 -5.29 2.14 19.45
N TYR A 597 -4.74 2.99 18.59
CA TYR A 597 -4.49 4.40 18.86
C TYR A 597 -4.70 5.21 17.59
N THR A 598 -5.72 6.04 17.56
CA THR A 598 -6.10 6.82 16.39
C THR A 598 -5.13 7.97 16.16
N LEU A 599 -4.39 7.97 15.05
CA LEU A 599 -3.62 9.10 14.52
C LEU A 599 -4.43 9.89 13.51
N LEU A 600 -4.07 11.17 13.33
CA LEU A 600 -4.66 12.08 12.36
C LEU A 600 -3.59 12.51 11.34
N PRO A 601 -3.31 11.70 10.32
CA PRO A 601 -2.25 11.99 9.37
C PRO A 601 -2.70 13.01 8.32
N PHE A 602 -1.79 13.95 8.04
CA PHE A 602 -1.88 14.96 6.99
C PHE A 602 -0.66 14.81 6.09
N TYR A 603 -0.83 14.22 4.90
CA TYR A 603 0.24 14.06 3.93
C TYR A 603 0.12 15.08 2.83
N ILE A 604 1.12 15.97 2.73
CA ILE A 604 1.20 16.99 1.69
C ILE A 604 2.31 16.65 0.69
N TYR A 605 2.01 16.78 -0.59
CA TYR A 605 2.90 16.43 -1.69
C TYR A 605 2.55 17.26 -2.93
N TYR A 606 3.40 17.29 -3.95
CA TYR A 606 3.03 17.85 -5.25
C TYR A 606 1.86 17.08 -5.86
N SER A 607 0.76 17.75 -6.13
CA SER A 607 -0.48 17.15 -6.63
C SER A 607 -0.26 16.28 -7.87
N MET A 608 0.65 16.69 -8.78
CA MET A 608 1.01 15.93 -9.97
C MET A 608 1.61 14.54 -9.67
N PHE A 609 2.30 14.38 -8.54
CA PHE A 609 2.96 13.13 -8.15
C PHE A 609 2.10 12.26 -7.22
N GLY A 610 0.83 12.61 -7.05
CA GLY A 610 -0.16 11.86 -6.30
C GLY A 610 -0.80 10.73 -7.12
N PHE A 611 -2.10 10.84 -7.36
CA PHE A 611 -2.92 9.74 -7.91
C PHE A 611 -2.39 9.11 -9.20
N GLN A 612 -1.75 9.86 -10.10
CA GLN A 612 -1.18 9.28 -11.31
C GLN A 612 0.09 8.44 -11.06
N ARG A 613 0.84 8.71 -9.97
CA ARG A 613 2.08 8.00 -9.64
C ARG A 613 1.85 6.86 -8.64
N ILE A 614 0.96 7.06 -7.69
CA ILE A 614 0.71 6.15 -6.56
C ILE A 614 -0.75 5.73 -6.46
N GLY A 615 -1.47 5.68 -7.59
CA GLY A 615 -2.92 5.39 -7.63
C GLY A 615 -3.27 4.03 -7.03
N ASP A 616 -2.43 3.01 -7.19
CA ASP A 616 -2.66 1.69 -6.59
C ASP A 616 -2.59 1.73 -5.06
N LEU A 617 -1.66 2.50 -4.49
CA LEU A 617 -1.63 2.76 -3.03
C LEU A 617 -2.87 3.53 -2.56
N ALA A 618 -3.36 4.49 -3.35
CA ALA A 618 -4.58 5.23 -3.04
C ALA A 618 -5.81 4.32 -3.04
N TRP A 619 -5.89 3.39 -4.01
CA TRP A 619 -6.92 2.35 -4.04
C TRP A 619 -6.82 1.43 -2.83
N ALA A 620 -5.62 0.93 -2.52
CA ALA A 620 -5.36 0.09 -1.35
C ALA A 620 -5.71 0.79 -0.03
N ALA A 621 -5.48 2.10 0.07
CA ALA A 621 -5.89 2.90 1.23
C ALA A 621 -7.41 2.91 1.41
N GLY A 622 -8.18 2.98 0.31
CA GLY A 622 -9.63 2.83 0.33
C GLY A 622 -10.06 1.48 0.85
N ASP A 623 -9.45 0.42 0.36
CA ASP A 623 -9.69 -0.96 0.76
C ASP A 623 -9.33 -1.21 2.24
N LEU A 624 -8.24 -0.60 2.73
CA LEU A 624 -7.81 -0.62 4.14
C LEU A 624 -8.73 0.15 5.09
N GLN A 625 -9.70 0.92 4.57
CA GLN A 625 -10.51 1.85 5.36
C GLN A 625 -9.64 2.91 6.07
N ALA A 626 -8.62 3.42 5.39
CA ALA A 626 -7.72 4.45 5.90
C ALA A 626 -8.50 5.74 6.24
N LYS A 627 -8.07 6.45 7.29
CA LYS A 627 -8.66 7.72 7.75
C LYS A 627 -7.59 8.79 7.85
N GLY A 628 -7.71 9.85 7.07
CA GLY A 628 -6.74 10.93 7.06
C GLY A 628 -6.91 11.89 5.90
N PHE A 629 -6.00 12.84 5.78
CA PHE A 629 -6.01 13.85 4.75
C PHE A 629 -4.81 13.71 3.82
N LEU A 630 -5.09 13.75 2.53
CA LEU A 630 -4.13 13.88 1.45
C LEU A 630 -4.23 15.31 0.91
N LEU A 631 -3.12 16.01 0.82
CA LEU A 631 -3.05 17.42 0.40
C LEU A 631 -2.20 17.48 -0.88
N GLY A 632 -2.87 17.64 -2.03
CA GLY A 632 -2.21 17.89 -3.30
C GLY A 632 -1.74 19.34 -3.39
N GLY A 633 -0.51 19.60 -2.97
CA GLY A 633 0.11 20.92 -3.04
C GLY A 633 0.50 21.31 -4.45
N THR A 634 0.75 22.61 -4.69
CA THR A 634 1.12 23.16 -6.00
C THR A 634 0.18 22.73 -7.14
N ALA A 635 -1.10 22.58 -6.83
CA ALA A 635 -2.11 22.10 -7.76
C ALA A 635 -2.50 23.15 -8.80
N GLY A 636 -3.21 22.71 -9.83
CA GLY A 636 -3.72 23.55 -10.90
C GLY A 636 -2.77 23.74 -12.08
N ARG A 637 -3.28 23.53 -13.29
CA ARG A 637 -2.45 23.54 -14.51
C ARG A 637 -1.98 24.93 -14.90
N THR A 638 -2.75 25.97 -14.58
CA THR A 638 -2.37 27.35 -14.84
C THR A 638 -1.84 28.06 -13.60
N THR A 639 -2.07 27.47 -12.42
CA THR A 639 -1.72 28.10 -11.14
C THR A 639 -0.25 27.91 -10.79
N LEU A 640 0.32 26.75 -11.06
CA LEU A 640 1.74 26.49 -10.89
C LEU A 640 2.51 27.08 -12.11
N ASN A 641 2.94 28.30 -11.98
CA ASN A 641 3.68 29.01 -13.03
C ASN A 641 5.15 28.58 -13.11
N GLY A 642 5.73 28.60 -14.31
CA GLY A 642 7.16 28.38 -14.55
C GLY A 642 7.59 26.89 -14.61
N GLU A 643 6.96 26.01 -13.86
CA GLU A 643 7.37 24.58 -13.69
C GLU A 643 7.08 23.71 -14.92
N GLY A 644 5.97 23.95 -15.60
CA GLY A 644 5.64 23.29 -16.85
C GLY A 644 5.02 21.91 -16.69
N LEU A 645 5.09 21.20 -17.79
CA LEU A 645 4.32 20.00 -18.14
C LEU A 645 4.36 18.87 -17.10
N GLN A 646 5.50 18.64 -16.46
CA GLN A 646 5.68 17.51 -15.53
C GLN A 646 5.17 17.79 -14.11
N HIS A 647 4.90 19.07 -13.76
CA HIS A 647 4.49 19.47 -12.41
C HIS A 647 3.06 20.00 -12.35
N GLN A 648 2.47 20.40 -13.49
CA GLN A 648 1.16 21.04 -13.56
C GLN A 648 0.04 20.01 -13.63
N ASP A 649 -0.56 19.73 -12.47
CA ASP A 649 -1.73 18.86 -12.34
C ASP A 649 -2.99 19.50 -12.94
N GLY A 650 -3.74 18.74 -13.71
CA GLY A 650 -5.05 19.09 -14.23
C GLY A 650 -6.04 17.94 -14.19
N HIS A 651 -5.75 16.83 -13.51
CA HIS A 651 -6.54 15.59 -13.64
C HIS A 651 -6.67 14.77 -12.33
N SER A 652 -6.02 15.17 -11.25
CA SER A 652 -6.01 14.38 -10.00
C SER A 652 -7.40 14.15 -9.41
N HIS A 653 -8.33 15.12 -9.53
CA HIS A 653 -9.70 14.96 -9.08
C HIS A 653 -10.49 13.90 -9.86
N LEU A 654 -10.24 13.73 -11.17
CA LEU A 654 -10.83 12.61 -11.91
C LEU A 654 -10.29 11.26 -11.45
N LEU A 655 -8.98 11.18 -11.16
CA LEU A 655 -8.38 9.95 -10.65
C LEU A 655 -8.86 9.64 -9.24
N SER A 656 -8.93 10.62 -8.35
CA SER A 656 -9.44 10.44 -6.99
C SER A 656 -10.89 10.01 -6.94
N SER A 657 -11.72 10.49 -7.89
CA SER A 657 -13.14 10.15 -7.97
C SER A 657 -13.40 8.66 -8.25
N THR A 658 -12.41 7.96 -8.79
CA THR A 658 -12.48 6.51 -9.06
C THR A 658 -12.39 5.66 -7.79
N VAL A 659 -11.84 6.21 -6.69
CA VAL A 659 -11.78 5.52 -5.39
C VAL A 659 -13.07 5.77 -4.62
N PRO A 660 -13.87 4.73 -4.31
CA PRO A 660 -15.23 4.91 -3.81
C PRO A 660 -15.37 5.72 -2.52
N ASN A 661 -14.41 5.63 -1.63
CA ASN A 661 -14.40 6.27 -0.31
C ASN A 661 -13.33 7.38 -0.16
N CYS A 662 -12.82 7.90 -1.27
CA CYS A 662 -12.00 9.10 -1.31
C CYS A 662 -12.90 10.31 -1.58
N ILE A 663 -12.98 11.25 -0.63
CA ILE A 663 -13.79 12.48 -0.74
C ILE A 663 -12.85 13.63 -1.13
N SER A 664 -13.09 14.25 -2.29
CA SER A 664 -12.12 15.23 -2.80
C SER A 664 -12.69 16.63 -3.00
N TYR A 665 -11.89 17.64 -2.66
CA TYR A 665 -12.25 19.06 -2.74
C TYR A 665 -11.15 19.92 -3.37
N ASP A 666 -11.57 20.97 -4.08
CA ASP A 666 -10.73 22.00 -4.70
C ASP A 666 -11.10 23.40 -4.14
N PRO A 667 -10.78 23.70 -2.87
CA PRO A 667 -11.21 24.92 -2.21
C PRO A 667 -10.44 26.15 -2.70
N ALA A 668 -11.15 27.27 -2.86
CA ALA A 668 -10.58 28.55 -3.24
C ALA A 668 -10.13 29.38 -2.01
N TYR A 669 -10.88 29.34 -0.93
CA TYR A 669 -10.70 30.26 0.21
C TYR A 669 -10.35 29.53 1.52
N ALA A 670 -9.73 30.28 2.43
CA ALA A 670 -9.29 29.76 3.73
C ALA A 670 -10.46 29.23 4.59
N PHE A 671 -11.61 29.88 4.53
CA PHE A 671 -12.79 29.42 5.28
C PHE A 671 -13.36 28.12 4.73
N GLU A 672 -13.33 27.92 3.41
CA GLU A 672 -13.73 26.66 2.79
C GLU A 672 -12.84 25.50 3.28
N LEU A 673 -11.51 25.71 3.30
CA LEU A 673 -10.57 24.74 3.87
C LEU A 673 -10.88 24.43 5.34
N ALA A 674 -11.18 25.46 6.15
CA ALA A 674 -11.49 25.29 7.56
C ALA A 674 -12.77 24.44 7.77
N VAL A 675 -13.83 24.74 7.01
CA VAL A 675 -15.10 23.98 7.03
C VAL A 675 -14.88 22.52 6.59
N ILE A 676 -14.19 22.31 5.47
CA ILE A 676 -13.95 20.98 4.91
C ILE A 676 -13.09 20.13 5.84
N ILE A 677 -12.01 20.69 6.40
CA ILE A 677 -11.13 19.96 7.33
C ILE A 677 -11.87 19.63 8.62
N GLN A 678 -12.61 20.60 9.19
CA GLN A 678 -13.42 20.35 10.39
C GLN A 678 -14.47 19.26 10.15
N ARG A 679 -15.19 19.33 9.02
CA ARG A 679 -16.15 18.29 8.63
C ARG A 679 -15.47 16.93 8.42
N GLY A 680 -14.31 16.89 7.78
CA GLY A 680 -13.54 15.67 7.56
C GLY A 680 -13.09 15.01 8.87
N LEU A 681 -12.61 15.83 9.82
CA LEU A 681 -12.28 15.35 11.17
C LEU A 681 -13.49 14.76 11.87
N GLN A 682 -14.65 15.43 11.80
CA GLN A 682 -15.89 14.95 12.39
C GLN A 682 -16.35 13.64 11.75
N HIS A 683 -16.36 13.56 10.41
CA HIS A 683 -16.80 12.42 9.65
C HIS A 683 -15.94 11.16 9.92
N MET A 684 -14.61 11.31 9.90
CA MET A 684 -13.69 10.19 10.08
C MET A 684 -13.53 9.74 11.53
N TYR A 685 -13.50 10.69 12.49
CA TYR A 685 -13.04 10.41 13.86
C TYR A 685 -14.11 10.54 14.94
N ALA A 686 -15.19 11.26 14.70
CA ALA A 686 -16.37 11.29 15.58
C ALA A 686 -17.47 10.35 15.05
N GLU A 687 -17.81 10.43 13.77
CA GLU A 687 -18.83 9.57 13.13
C GLU A 687 -18.28 8.20 12.68
N GLN A 688 -16.96 8.01 12.71
CA GLN A 688 -16.24 6.77 12.39
C GLN A 688 -16.43 6.27 10.95
N ALA A 689 -16.73 7.16 10.00
CA ALA A 689 -16.87 6.78 8.60
C ALA A 689 -15.55 6.24 8.02
N PRO A 690 -15.58 5.14 7.22
CA PRO A 690 -14.39 4.54 6.61
C PRO A 690 -14.03 5.26 5.30
N VAL A 691 -13.70 6.54 5.40
CA VAL A 691 -13.36 7.43 4.28
C VAL A 691 -12.06 8.16 4.54
N TYR A 692 -11.44 8.69 3.49
CA TYR A 692 -10.35 9.64 3.59
C TYR A 692 -10.58 10.83 2.66
N TYR A 693 -9.91 11.94 2.94
CA TYR A 693 -10.11 13.22 2.24
C TYR A 693 -8.90 13.55 1.38
N TYR A 694 -9.16 14.03 0.16
CA TYR A 694 -8.17 14.62 -0.74
C TYR A 694 -8.51 16.08 -1.02
N LEU A 695 -7.60 17.00 -0.71
CA LEU A 695 -7.76 18.42 -0.94
C LEU A 695 -6.63 18.96 -1.78
N THR A 696 -6.93 19.73 -2.82
CA THR A 696 -5.90 20.44 -3.57
C THR A 696 -5.58 21.79 -2.93
N LEU A 697 -4.29 22.11 -2.92
CA LEU A 697 -3.73 23.34 -2.36
C LEU A 697 -2.88 24.05 -3.39
N MET A 698 -3.03 25.37 -3.47
CA MET A 698 -2.44 26.19 -4.50
C MET A 698 -1.42 27.17 -3.93
N ASN A 699 -0.41 27.53 -4.71
CA ASN A 699 0.66 28.45 -4.31
C ASN A 699 0.43 29.92 -4.73
N GLU A 700 -0.67 30.21 -5.44
CA GLU A 700 -1.05 31.58 -5.78
C GLU A 700 -1.62 32.31 -4.58
N ALA A 701 -1.11 33.50 -4.31
CA ALA A 701 -1.58 34.34 -3.23
C ALA A 701 -2.61 35.36 -3.72
N TYR A 702 -3.73 35.45 -3.00
CA TYR A 702 -4.79 36.45 -3.21
C TYR A 702 -5.53 36.77 -1.89
N GLN A 703 -6.42 37.76 -1.92
CA GLN A 703 -7.21 38.14 -0.75
C GLN A 703 -8.36 37.15 -0.54
N HIS A 704 -8.49 36.62 0.65
CA HIS A 704 -9.59 35.74 1.04
C HIS A 704 -10.70 36.56 1.76
N PRO A 705 -11.95 36.52 1.29
CA PRO A 705 -13.05 37.17 1.96
C PRO A 705 -13.41 36.50 3.28
N ALA A 706 -14.22 37.17 4.11
CA ALA A 706 -14.88 36.52 5.23
C ALA A 706 -15.91 35.51 4.72
N MET A 707 -16.14 34.45 5.51
CA MET A 707 -17.15 33.43 5.20
C MET A 707 -18.56 34.08 5.20
N PRO A 708 -19.35 33.87 4.15
CA PRO A 708 -20.76 34.24 4.18
C PRO A 708 -21.53 33.44 5.23
N ASP A 709 -22.58 34.02 5.80
CA ASP A 709 -23.42 33.37 6.81
C ASP A 709 -24.19 32.18 6.22
N GLY A 710 -24.15 31.02 6.91
CA GLY A 710 -25.00 29.86 6.62
C GLY A 710 -24.60 29.01 5.42
N VAL A 711 -23.37 29.19 4.89
CA VAL A 711 -22.89 28.44 3.70
C VAL A 711 -22.15 27.13 4.05
N GLU A 712 -21.95 26.81 5.33
CA GLU A 712 -21.13 25.68 5.78
C GLU A 712 -21.58 24.35 5.18
N THR A 713 -22.88 24.10 5.18
CA THR A 713 -23.46 22.87 4.63
C THR A 713 -23.26 22.79 3.12
N ASP A 714 -23.42 23.89 2.41
CA ASP A 714 -23.32 23.92 0.95
C ASP A 714 -21.85 23.86 0.48
N ILE A 715 -20.91 24.39 1.29
CA ILE A 715 -19.45 24.16 1.09
C ILE A 715 -19.15 22.66 1.09
N VAL A 716 -19.70 21.92 2.07
CA VAL A 716 -19.51 20.47 2.20
C VAL A 716 -20.21 19.71 1.07
N LYS A 717 -21.39 20.15 0.63
CA LYS A 717 -22.09 19.56 -0.54
C LYS A 717 -21.36 19.78 -1.86
N GLY A 718 -20.42 20.74 -1.92
CA GLY A 718 -19.56 20.95 -3.08
C GLY A 718 -19.80 22.24 -3.85
N MET A 719 -20.83 23.04 -3.55
CA MET A 719 -21.09 24.30 -4.23
C MET A 719 -22.00 25.21 -3.39
N TYR A 720 -21.69 26.52 -3.35
CA TYR A 720 -22.53 27.52 -2.72
C TYR A 720 -22.54 28.85 -3.52
N LEU A 721 -23.60 29.67 -3.37
CA LEU A 721 -23.68 31.02 -3.94
C LEU A 721 -22.75 31.94 -3.15
N LEU A 722 -21.73 32.49 -3.82
CA LEU A 722 -20.80 33.44 -3.21
C LEU A 722 -21.32 34.90 -3.27
N GLU A 723 -21.77 35.34 -4.44
CA GLU A 723 -22.24 36.70 -4.66
C GLU A 723 -23.22 36.84 -5.85
N THR A 724 -24.07 37.84 -5.81
CA THR A 724 -24.95 38.26 -6.91
C THR A 724 -24.66 39.70 -7.25
N LEU A 725 -24.37 40.02 -8.50
CA LEU A 725 -23.99 41.32 -9.01
C LEU A 725 -24.95 41.77 -10.13
N GLY A 726 -25.17 43.07 -10.28
CA GLY A 726 -26.00 43.66 -11.35
C GLY A 726 -27.49 43.82 -11.00
N GLU A 727 -28.22 44.40 -11.90
CA GLU A 727 -29.64 44.72 -11.72
C GLU A 727 -30.55 43.53 -11.98
N SER A 728 -31.57 43.33 -11.17
CA SER A 728 -32.47 42.18 -11.22
C SER A 728 -33.26 42.02 -12.52
N SER A 729 -33.43 43.09 -13.28
CA SER A 729 -34.12 43.12 -14.59
C SER A 729 -33.24 42.83 -15.77
N ALA A 730 -31.93 42.72 -15.56
CA ALA A 730 -30.95 42.50 -16.60
C ALA A 730 -30.93 41.03 -17.12
N PRO A 731 -30.36 40.76 -18.32
CA PRO A 731 -30.07 39.40 -18.75
C PRO A 731 -29.20 38.67 -17.71
N LYS A 732 -29.50 37.40 -17.47
CA LYS A 732 -28.94 36.63 -16.34
C LYS A 732 -27.95 35.56 -16.78
N VAL A 733 -26.83 35.40 -16.08
CA VAL A 733 -25.85 34.34 -16.28
C VAL A 733 -25.29 33.84 -14.94
N ARG A 734 -24.96 32.55 -14.84
CA ARG A 734 -24.32 31.94 -13.69
C ARG A 734 -22.88 31.58 -14.03
N LEU A 735 -21.96 31.94 -13.15
CA LEU A 735 -20.55 31.58 -13.25
C LEU A 735 -20.17 30.62 -12.09
N LEU A 736 -19.63 29.47 -12.42
CA LEU A 736 -19.15 28.48 -11.48
C LEU A 736 -17.62 28.46 -11.56
N GLY A 737 -16.95 28.82 -10.47
CA GLY A 737 -15.49 28.78 -10.38
C GLY A 737 -15.01 27.90 -9.24
N SER A 738 -13.88 27.18 -9.43
CA SER A 738 -13.22 26.40 -8.39
C SER A 738 -11.77 26.85 -8.20
N GLY A 739 -11.21 26.60 -7.02
CA GLY A 739 -9.83 26.91 -6.72
C GLY A 739 -9.43 28.32 -7.13
N THR A 740 -8.25 28.48 -7.73
CA THR A 740 -7.71 29.78 -8.16
C THR A 740 -8.40 30.40 -9.38
N LEU A 741 -9.29 29.67 -10.07
CA LEU A 741 -10.08 30.26 -11.15
C LEU A 741 -11.38 30.94 -10.67
N LEU A 742 -11.74 30.83 -9.40
CA LEU A 742 -12.83 31.60 -8.81
C LEU A 742 -12.57 33.09 -8.85
N PRO A 743 -11.37 33.65 -8.55
CA PRO A 743 -11.03 35.04 -8.80
C PRO A 743 -11.21 35.50 -10.25
N GLU A 744 -10.85 34.67 -11.25
CA GLU A 744 -11.08 34.96 -12.67
C GLU A 744 -12.59 35.06 -13.00
N ALA A 745 -13.40 34.14 -12.44
CA ALA A 745 -14.86 34.18 -12.58
C ALA A 745 -15.46 35.44 -11.94
N ARG A 746 -14.95 35.85 -10.77
CA ARG A 746 -15.38 37.08 -10.10
C ARG A 746 -15.04 38.35 -10.89
N GLU A 747 -13.83 38.42 -11.47
CA GLU A 747 -13.44 39.54 -12.36
C GLU A 747 -14.31 39.55 -13.62
N ALA A 748 -14.56 38.38 -14.24
CA ALA A 748 -15.47 38.26 -15.37
C ALA A 748 -16.89 38.77 -15.02
N ALA A 749 -17.39 38.41 -13.84
CA ALA A 749 -18.70 38.87 -13.36
C ALA A 749 -18.78 40.40 -13.24
N ARG A 750 -17.80 41.06 -12.62
CA ARG A 750 -17.74 42.52 -12.51
C ARG A 750 -17.76 43.16 -13.91
N ARG A 751 -16.93 42.67 -14.82
CA ARG A 751 -16.88 43.21 -16.19
C ARG A 751 -18.15 42.94 -17.00
N LEU A 752 -18.86 41.82 -16.77
CA LEU A 752 -20.17 41.56 -17.39
C LEU A 752 -21.22 42.56 -16.91
N VAL A 753 -21.20 42.92 -15.65
CA VAL A 753 -22.09 43.96 -15.08
C VAL A 753 -21.73 45.32 -15.63
N ASP A 754 -20.47 45.75 -15.52
CA ASP A 754 -20.04 47.12 -15.81
C ASP A 754 -20.08 47.43 -17.32
N ASP A 755 -19.62 46.48 -18.15
CA ASP A 755 -19.46 46.72 -19.61
C ASP A 755 -20.71 46.36 -20.42
N TYR A 756 -21.55 45.40 -19.92
CA TYR A 756 -22.68 44.82 -20.68
C TYR A 756 -24.01 44.81 -19.95
N GLY A 757 -24.07 45.28 -18.70
CA GLY A 757 -25.32 45.34 -17.92
C GLY A 757 -25.97 43.97 -17.68
N VAL A 758 -25.20 42.94 -17.45
CA VAL A 758 -25.66 41.56 -17.19
C VAL A 758 -25.79 41.36 -15.69
N GLN A 759 -26.85 40.67 -15.24
CA GLN A 759 -26.92 40.16 -13.85
C GLN A 759 -26.21 38.86 -13.71
N VAL A 760 -25.29 38.75 -12.75
CA VAL A 760 -24.42 37.57 -12.59
C VAL A 760 -24.53 37.01 -11.19
N GLN A 761 -24.74 35.69 -11.11
CA GLN A 761 -24.49 34.91 -9.90
C GLN A 761 -23.13 34.20 -10.02
N VAL A 762 -22.28 34.34 -9.00
CA VAL A 762 -21.01 33.65 -8.91
C VAL A 762 -21.11 32.58 -7.82
N TYR A 763 -20.85 31.34 -8.19
CA TYR A 763 -20.79 30.21 -7.28
C TYR A 763 -19.37 29.80 -7.07
N SER A 764 -18.98 29.49 -5.81
CA SER A 764 -17.78 28.74 -5.52
C SER A 764 -18.10 27.25 -5.55
N VAL A 765 -17.39 26.51 -6.40
CA VAL A 765 -17.51 25.06 -6.47
C VAL A 765 -16.33 24.46 -5.72
N THR A 766 -16.58 23.96 -4.55
CA THR A 766 -15.56 23.35 -3.69
C THR A 766 -15.29 21.88 -4.04
N SER A 767 -16.25 21.21 -4.71
CA SER A 767 -16.08 19.81 -5.15
C SER A 767 -16.96 19.43 -6.33
N TYR A 768 -16.40 19.35 -7.51
CA TYR A 768 -17.09 18.74 -8.66
C TYR A 768 -17.33 17.24 -8.48
N THR A 769 -16.46 16.55 -7.75
CA THR A 769 -16.54 15.09 -7.56
C THR A 769 -17.71 14.72 -6.64
N GLU A 770 -17.89 15.42 -5.53
CA GLU A 770 -19.02 15.14 -4.62
C GLU A 770 -20.35 15.54 -5.24
N LEU A 771 -20.39 16.67 -5.99
CA LEU A 771 -21.56 17.03 -6.78
C LEU A 771 -21.91 15.97 -7.83
N ALA A 772 -20.91 15.40 -8.52
CA ALA A 772 -21.16 14.36 -9.51
C ALA A 772 -21.68 13.07 -8.86
N ARG A 773 -21.18 12.70 -7.67
CA ARG A 773 -21.70 11.55 -6.90
C ARG A 773 -23.16 11.75 -6.49
N ASP A 774 -23.47 12.94 -5.96
CA ASP A 774 -24.85 13.31 -5.60
C ASP A 774 -25.81 13.24 -6.81
N VAL A 775 -25.35 13.74 -7.97
CA VAL A 775 -26.11 13.62 -9.24
C VAL A 775 -26.33 12.14 -9.63
N GLN A 776 -25.30 11.31 -9.52
CA GLN A 776 -25.39 9.88 -9.87
C GLN A 776 -26.34 9.14 -8.92
N ASP A 777 -26.28 9.45 -7.61
CA ASP A 777 -27.18 8.85 -6.61
C ASP A 777 -28.64 9.28 -6.85
N CYS A 778 -28.87 10.53 -7.17
CA CYS A 778 -30.20 11.05 -7.55
C CYS A 778 -30.74 10.33 -8.81
N GLN A 779 -29.91 10.24 -9.87
CA GLN A 779 -30.30 9.54 -11.10
C GLN A 779 -30.64 8.06 -10.85
N ARG A 780 -29.85 7.39 -10.00
CA ARG A 780 -30.12 6.02 -9.60
C ARG A 780 -31.42 5.90 -8.81
N ALA A 781 -31.70 6.83 -7.88
CA ALA A 781 -32.94 6.85 -7.13
C ALA A 781 -34.15 7.01 -8.07
N MET A 782 -34.08 7.94 -9.04
CA MET A 782 -35.12 8.15 -10.07
C MET A 782 -35.30 6.90 -10.96
N LEU A 783 -34.21 6.22 -11.33
CA LEU A 783 -34.30 5.00 -12.15
C LEU A 783 -35.01 3.85 -11.41
N LEU A 784 -34.70 3.69 -10.10
CA LEU A 784 -35.28 2.62 -9.29
C LEU A 784 -36.71 2.92 -8.84
N ASN A 785 -37.07 4.19 -8.68
CA ASN A 785 -38.36 4.66 -8.21
C ASN A 785 -38.92 5.73 -9.17
N PRO A 786 -39.31 5.39 -10.41
CA PRO A 786 -39.66 6.37 -11.46
C PRO A 786 -40.98 7.11 -11.19
N LEU A 787 -41.70 6.77 -10.14
CA LEU A 787 -42.95 7.43 -9.73
C LEU A 787 -42.75 8.32 -8.51
N ASP A 788 -41.50 8.43 -7.97
CA ASP A 788 -41.15 9.25 -6.84
C ASP A 788 -40.43 10.52 -7.31
N ASP A 789 -41.13 11.61 -7.37
CA ASP A 789 -40.63 12.91 -7.83
C ASP A 789 -39.82 13.64 -6.74
N THR A 790 -39.56 13.01 -5.59
CA THR A 790 -38.88 13.68 -4.45
C THR A 790 -37.37 13.64 -4.53
N ALA A 791 -36.80 12.79 -5.39
CA ALA A 791 -35.35 12.68 -5.53
C ALA A 791 -34.79 13.92 -6.24
N THR A 792 -34.01 14.74 -5.49
CA THR A 792 -33.30 15.91 -6.01
C THR A 792 -31.82 15.83 -5.67
N CYS A 793 -30.97 16.47 -6.46
CA CYS A 793 -29.57 16.67 -6.16
C CYS A 793 -29.27 18.15 -5.91
N HIS A 794 -28.22 18.43 -5.16
CA HIS A 794 -27.84 19.80 -4.81
C HIS A 794 -27.65 20.70 -6.04
N VAL A 795 -27.05 20.20 -7.10
CA VAL A 795 -26.90 20.94 -8.37
C VAL A 795 -28.27 21.34 -8.94
N SER A 796 -29.23 20.43 -8.97
CA SER A 796 -30.58 20.71 -9.48
C SER A 796 -31.32 21.70 -8.59
N GLU A 797 -31.24 21.56 -7.28
CA GLU A 797 -31.88 22.49 -6.32
C GLU A 797 -31.36 23.93 -6.46
N VAL A 798 -30.05 24.08 -6.63
CA VAL A 798 -29.39 25.38 -6.72
C VAL A 798 -29.53 25.99 -8.11
N LEU A 799 -29.33 25.24 -9.19
CA LEU A 799 -29.21 25.79 -10.54
C LEU A 799 -30.49 25.74 -11.36
N ASN A 800 -31.51 24.94 -11.00
CA ASN A 800 -32.76 24.83 -11.78
C ASN A 800 -33.91 25.63 -11.14
N ASN A 801 -33.59 26.60 -10.25
CA ASN A 801 -34.62 27.42 -9.60
C ASN A 801 -35.35 28.36 -10.58
N GLN A 802 -36.66 28.56 -10.36
CA GLN A 802 -37.53 29.36 -11.27
C GLN A 802 -37.11 30.81 -11.41
N ALA A 803 -36.47 31.40 -10.39
CA ALA A 803 -36.09 32.83 -10.40
C ALA A 803 -34.97 33.13 -11.42
N TRP A 804 -34.20 32.15 -11.78
CA TRP A 804 -33.12 32.26 -12.76
C TRP A 804 -33.36 31.44 -14.04
N GLY A 805 -34.41 30.62 -14.07
CA GLY A 805 -34.91 29.91 -15.26
C GLY A 805 -33.78 29.21 -16.07
N ASP A 806 -33.73 29.56 -17.35
CA ASP A 806 -32.80 29.06 -18.35
C ASP A 806 -31.50 29.91 -18.48
N ALA A 807 -31.21 30.75 -17.46
CA ALA A 807 -29.97 31.56 -17.45
C ALA A 807 -28.74 30.65 -17.67
N PRO A 808 -27.91 30.93 -18.70
CA PRO A 808 -26.76 30.09 -19.02
C PRO A 808 -25.80 29.92 -17.85
N VAL A 809 -25.12 28.78 -17.80
CA VAL A 809 -24.13 28.43 -16.80
C VAL A 809 -22.76 28.31 -17.48
N ILE A 810 -21.77 29.02 -16.98
CA ILE A 810 -20.38 28.92 -17.40
C ILE A 810 -19.57 28.35 -16.24
N ALA A 811 -19.04 27.16 -16.42
CA ALA A 811 -18.18 26.52 -15.43
C ALA A 811 -16.71 26.66 -15.84
N VAL A 812 -15.85 27.10 -14.92
CA VAL A 812 -14.41 27.24 -15.14
C VAL A 812 -13.62 26.53 -14.07
N SER A 813 -12.63 25.74 -14.50
CA SER A 813 -11.81 24.91 -13.61
C SER A 813 -10.38 24.85 -14.12
N ASP A 814 -9.40 24.82 -13.21
CA ASP A 814 -7.97 24.66 -13.54
C ASP A 814 -7.59 23.20 -13.84
N TYR A 815 -8.61 22.37 -14.01
CA TYR A 815 -8.53 20.96 -14.38
C TYR A 815 -9.16 20.72 -15.76
N VAL A 816 -9.03 19.51 -16.27
CA VAL A 816 -9.62 19.11 -17.56
C VAL A 816 -11.14 19.29 -17.57
N LYS A 817 -11.71 19.66 -18.74
CA LYS A 817 -13.16 19.90 -18.91
C LYS A 817 -14.03 18.73 -18.46
N ALA A 818 -13.52 17.50 -18.57
CA ALA A 818 -14.25 16.29 -18.14
C ALA A 818 -14.69 16.33 -16.67
N LEU A 819 -14.03 17.11 -15.81
CA LEU A 819 -14.39 17.21 -14.39
C LEU A 819 -15.72 17.97 -14.19
N PRO A 820 -15.90 19.24 -14.63
CA PRO A 820 -17.18 19.93 -14.53
C PRO A 820 -18.28 19.38 -15.46
N GLU A 821 -17.91 18.76 -16.59
CA GLU A 821 -18.87 18.18 -17.56
C GLU A 821 -19.77 17.11 -16.94
N GLN A 822 -19.34 16.46 -15.87
CA GLN A 822 -20.14 15.46 -15.16
C GLN A 822 -21.46 16.01 -14.61
N LEU A 823 -21.58 17.32 -14.42
CA LEU A 823 -22.80 17.96 -13.90
C LEU A 823 -23.86 18.24 -14.97
N ARG A 824 -23.51 18.15 -16.26
CA ARG A 824 -24.38 18.54 -17.39
C ARG A 824 -25.78 17.92 -17.33
N VAL A 825 -25.88 16.68 -16.92
CA VAL A 825 -27.17 15.95 -16.87
C VAL A 825 -28.15 16.49 -15.82
N ALA A 826 -27.65 17.22 -14.81
CA ALA A 826 -28.44 17.77 -13.74
C ALA A 826 -28.81 19.26 -13.97
N ILE A 827 -28.25 19.91 -14.99
CA ILE A 827 -28.42 21.34 -15.29
C ILE A 827 -29.33 21.49 -16.51
N HIS A 828 -30.48 22.13 -16.36
CA HIS A 828 -31.45 22.32 -17.45
C HIS A 828 -31.05 23.46 -18.41
N ALA A 829 -30.36 24.49 -17.88
CA ALA A 829 -29.88 25.58 -18.67
C ALA A 829 -28.69 25.21 -19.57
N PRO A 830 -28.38 25.95 -20.62
CA PRO A 830 -27.14 25.74 -21.39
C PRO A 830 -25.91 25.83 -20.49
N LEU A 831 -25.07 24.79 -20.55
CA LEU A 831 -23.80 24.71 -19.81
C LEU A 831 -22.62 24.77 -20.77
N ARG A 832 -21.75 25.76 -20.54
CA ARG A 832 -20.43 25.90 -21.19
C ARG A 832 -19.33 25.62 -20.18
N VAL A 833 -18.43 24.71 -20.49
CA VAL A 833 -17.30 24.37 -19.61
C VAL A 833 -15.99 24.86 -20.21
N LEU A 834 -15.21 25.57 -19.40
CA LEU A 834 -13.84 26.00 -19.65
C LEU A 834 -12.91 25.19 -18.71
N GLY A 835 -11.83 24.63 -19.27
CA GLY A 835 -10.91 23.81 -18.52
C GLY A 835 -9.60 23.63 -19.28
N THR A 836 -8.62 23.05 -18.61
CA THR A 836 -7.21 23.01 -19.03
C THR A 836 -6.82 21.71 -19.69
N ASP A 837 -7.52 21.33 -20.79
CA ASP A 837 -7.19 20.15 -21.57
C ASP A 837 -5.84 20.30 -22.28
N GLY A 838 -5.02 19.23 -22.27
CA GLY A 838 -3.70 19.19 -22.88
C GLY A 838 -2.58 19.07 -21.85
N PHE A 839 -1.35 19.11 -22.30
CA PHE A 839 -0.17 19.12 -21.42
C PHE A 839 0.06 20.53 -20.82
N GLY A 840 0.63 20.59 -19.59
CA GLY A 840 1.06 21.83 -18.97
C GLY A 840 2.19 22.54 -19.76
N ARG A 841 2.43 23.82 -19.42
CA ARG A 841 3.46 24.64 -20.05
C ARG A 841 4.15 25.58 -19.08
N SER A 842 5.40 25.89 -19.35
CA SER A 842 6.16 26.87 -18.56
C SER A 842 5.84 28.26 -19.06
N ASP A 843 5.14 29.07 -18.27
CA ASP A 843 4.88 30.48 -18.51
C ASP A 843 4.35 31.16 -17.23
N THR A 844 4.01 32.42 -17.31
CA THR A 844 3.29 33.16 -16.25
C THR A 844 1.85 32.66 -16.15
N ARG A 845 1.20 32.83 -14.99
CA ARG A 845 -0.21 32.47 -14.79
C ARG A 845 -1.14 33.13 -15.80
N GLU A 846 -0.91 34.43 -16.10
CA GLU A 846 -1.68 35.18 -17.09
C GLU A 846 -1.59 34.53 -18.48
N GLN A 847 -0.39 34.20 -18.94
CA GLN A 847 -0.18 33.56 -20.24
C GLN A 847 -0.76 32.14 -20.29
N LEU A 848 -0.60 31.36 -19.20
CA LEU A 848 -1.16 30.02 -19.09
C LEU A 848 -2.69 30.03 -19.15
N ARG A 849 -3.36 30.94 -18.39
CA ARG A 849 -4.81 31.10 -18.42
C ARG A 849 -5.33 31.53 -19.78
N ALA A 850 -4.60 32.44 -20.45
CA ALA A 850 -4.90 32.83 -21.83
C ALA A 850 -4.68 31.68 -22.82
N PHE A 851 -3.61 30.90 -22.65
CA PHE A 851 -3.34 29.72 -23.47
C PHE A 851 -4.43 28.66 -23.33
N PHE A 852 -4.83 28.31 -22.10
CA PHE A 852 -5.85 27.30 -21.83
C PHE A 852 -7.28 27.82 -21.93
N GLU A 853 -7.50 29.10 -22.29
CA GLU A 853 -8.85 29.70 -22.49
C GLU A 853 -9.72 29.71 -21.21
N VAL A 854 -9.09 29.96 -20.06
CA VAL A 854 -9.75 29.95 -18.74
C VAL A 854 -9.64 31.29 -17.98
N ASP A 855 -9.11 32.35 -18.63
CA ASP A 855 -9.04 33.68 -18.06
C ASP A 855 -10.42 34.42 -18.10
N SER A 856 -10.50 35.56 -17.45
CA SER A 856 -11.73 36.33 -17.37
C SER A 856 -12.27 36.77 -18.75
N ARG A 857 -11.41 36.90 -19.79
CA ARG A 857 -11.82 37.27 -21.16
C ARG A 857 -12.60 36.12 -21.81
N PHE A 858 -12.11 34.92 -21.71
CA PHE A 858 -12.80 33.74 -22.26
C PHE A 858 -14.07 33.40 -21.47
N ILE A 859 -14.09 33.64 -20.16
CA ILE A 859 -15.30 33.48 -19.34
C ILE A 859 -16.36 34.46 -19.81
N ARG A 860 -16.02 35.77 -19.97
CA ARG A 860 -16.95 36.82 -20.48
C ARG A 860 -17.44 36.47 -21.88
N TYR A 861 -16.54 36.13 -22.80
CA TYR A 861 -16.93 35.76 -24.17
C TYR A 861 -17.87 34.59 -24.22
N SER A 862 -17.62 33.56 -23.43
CA SER A 862 -18.50 32.39 -23.30
C SER A 862 -19.88 32.76 -22.75
N ALA A 863 -19.94 33.60 -21.70
CA ALA A 863 -21.20 34.07 -21.13
C ALA A 863 -22.02 34.86 -22.12
N LEU A 864 -21.41 35.83 -22.82
CA LEU A 864 -22.08 36.63 -23.84
C LEU A 864 -22.54 35.79 -25.05
N SER A 865 -21.73 34.83 -25.46
CA SER A 865 -22.06 33.91 -26.55
C SER A 865 -23.29 33.04 -26.20
N GLU A 866 -23.37 32.51 -24.96
CA GLU A 866 -24.53 31.73 -24.53
C GLU A 866 -25.77 32.64 -24.38
N LEU A 867 -25.67 33.87 -23.86
CA LEU A 867 -26.77 34.82 -23.73
C LEU A 867 -27.36 35.20 -25.12
N VAL A 868 -26.49 35.34 -26.12
CA VAL A 868 -26.92 35.56 -27.53
C VAL A 868 -27.59 34.31 -28.08
N SER A 869 -27.05 33.12 -27.80
CA SER A 869 -27.56 31.85 -28.34
C SER A 869 -28.98 31.51 -27.83
N VAL A 870 -29.26 31.88 -26.56
CA VAL A 870 -30.61 31.71 -25.96
C VAL A 870 -31.55 32.88 -26.23
N GLY A 871 -31.10 33.90 -26.98
CA GLY A 871 -31.93 35.06 -27.34
C GLY A 871 -32.13 36.09 -26.23
N HIS A 872 -31.41 36.05 -25.13
CA HIS A 872 -31.51 37.00 -24.01
C HIS A 872 -30.73 38.30 -24.28
N MET A 873 -29.86 38.30 -25.31
CA MET A 873 -29.07 39.48 -25.68
C MET A 873 -28.84 39.54 -27.19
N GLN A 874 -28.68 40.73 -27.72
CA GLN A 874 -28.26 40.96 -29.11
C GLN A 874 -26.94 41.67 -29.16
N LEU A 875 -25.88 40.98 -29.60
CA LEU A 875 -24.52 41.51 -29.69
C LEU A 875 -23.86 41.00 -30.99
N ASP A 876 -23.01 41.85 -31.55
CA ASP A 876 -22.04 41.37 -32.55
C ASP A 876 -20.89 40.63 -31.88
N LEU A 877 -21.00 39.30 -31.80
CA LEU A 877 -20.01 38.44 -31.15
C LEU A 877 -18.64 38.54 -31.79
N LYS A 878 -18.55 38.90 -33.08
CA LYS A 878 -17.25 39.13 -33.73
C LYS A 878 -16.57 40.37 -33.16
N ALA A 879 -17.32 41.50 -33.03
CA ALA A 879 -16.82 42.72 -32.44
C ALA A 879 -16.43 42.51 -30.95
N VAL A 880 -17.25 41.78 -30.19
CA VAL A 880 -16.94 41.40 -28.78
C VAL A 880 -15.64 40.61 -28.69
N ARG A 881 -15.46 39.57 -29.55
CA ARG A 881 -14.23 38.80 -29.58
C ARG A 881 -13.00 39.63 -29.87
N GLU A 882 -13.09 40.52 -30.88
CA GLU A 882 -11.99 41.43 -31.27
C GLU A 882 -11.68 42.40 -30.13
N GLN A 883 -12.68 42.96 -29.45
CA GLN A 883 -12.53 43.86 -28.28
C GLN A 883 -11.82 43.13 -27.12
N LEU A 884 -12.10 41.84 -26.89
CA LEU A 884 -11.49 41.05 -25.84
C LEU A 884 -10.08 40.50 -26.22
N GLY A 885 -9.63 40.80 -27.47
CA GLY A 885 -8.33 40.34 -27.96
C GLY A 885 -8.21 38.83 -28.12
N ILE A 886 -9.33 38.14 -28.42
CA ILE A 886 -9.36 36.70 -28.61
C ILE A 886 -9.17 36.36 -30.10
N ASP A 887 -8.10 35.64 -30.43
CA ASP A 887 -7.80 35.20 -31.80
C ASP A 887 -8.79 34.10 -32.23
N ALA A 888 -9.51 34.32 -33.33
CA ALA A 888 -10.42 33.34 -33.90
C ALA A 888 -9.74 32.08 -34.44
N ASN A 889 -8.46 32.18 -34.78
CA ASN A 889 -7.64 31.10 -35.36
C ASN A 889 -6.75 30.41 -34.31
N LYS A 890 -6.92 30.75 -33.03
CA LYS A 890 -6.16 30.16 -31.97
C LYS A 890 -6.33 28.64 -32.02
N SER A 891 -5.24 27.92 -32.03
CA SER A 891 -5.24 26.45 -32.03
C SER A 891 -5.70 25.88 -30.68
N ASN A 892 -6.33 24.72 -30.72
CA ASN A 892 -6.79 24.06 -29.51
C ASN A 892 -5.60 23.63 -28.62
N PRO A 893 -5.54 24.08 -27.37
CA PRO A 893 -4.44 23.75 -26.44
C PRO A 893 -4.15 22.24 -26.31
N ARG A 894 -5.20 21.42 -26.44
CA ARG A 894 -5.06 19.95 -26.35
C ARG A 894 -4.16 19.34 -27.43
N ASN A 895 -4.00 20.00 -28.56
CA ASN A 895 -3.27 19.49 -29.71
C ASN A 895 -1.80 19.98 -29.77
N HIS A 896 -1.34 20.65 -28.74
CA HIS A 896 0.02 21.19 -28.65
C HIS A 896 0.88 20.59 -27.57
#